data_da928a8db3e84497686fbe1f56f1c122
#
_entry.id   da928a8db3e84497686fbe1f56f1c122
#
_cell.length_a   1.000
_cell.length_b   1.000
_cell.length_c   1.000
_cell.angle_alpha   90.00
_cell.angle_beta   90.00
_cell.angle_gamma   90.00
#
_symmetry.space_group_name_H-M   'P 1'
#
loop_
_entity.id
_entity.type
_entity.pdbx_description
1 polymer ?
#
loop_
_entity_poly.entity_id
_entity_poly.type
_entity_poly.pdbx_seq_one_letter_code
_entity_poly.pdbx_strand_id
1 'polypeptide(L)'
;MIRTPRSNSYEDYWKEFKDIASSTDGENEEEEITKTPDEGEEEISWLKEAGYDFVVNYITGGRELTDEEIQGFTATLTTSQAAVVRRRVNTLSATIRSKQKHKVDVRDIFPQPPDNQSPRSPVPQTTSDGIDDINLSAVPRRHTDKRLPSLYRGRGEYSMSGRGNEVFKDPEESGIETLSVQQTGTFNKHMVPDPPDDMRRSVMTAMPSISDEDIELCIEETAPKNSMQNAGLEKEDNLPNFNIVPDRLGVTMVTDLSLEDMKQIKSLALIELTALFERHHIIYHRRKGKKKGRDHGIFGVPLHTLIEQDQKIRPNQTVPMVFEDMAKFMEHHCLEQEGILRIPGSASRIKQLRKDLEDKFYSGTFSWVNVLPHDAAALLKQFLRELPHPLLTHEYIEAFAQVENIQDKKQQLLVLNLLILLLPPVNRNTLKMLLELLLKITQKRRTNLMGLSNVSMIMAPNLFLSPSSRSKTKGVREMEISMAAGTSNIVMMLIKYQDILWTVPSVLIQQMRHQNELEMQKKNREKSIMKFLRKDKADVYKKPAVINEGDFEEGVIRVLAPSLTKSCAAVKLTDNTTAGDVVDKFRNTNFTNGRNKKKDNNVQGVANFAEKDARLYEVGGNIGERRLDPATNMLALYQLNPNAEWVIRSESMD
;
A
#
# COMPACT_ATOMS: atom_id res chain seq x y z
N MET A 1 -10.28 47.84 22.31
CA MET A 1 -9.59 46.68 21.68
C MET A 1 -9.11 45.77 22.80
N ILE A 2 -9.91 44.78 23.15
CA ILE A 2 -9.57 43.78 24.15
C ILE A 2 -8.72 42.74 23.44
N ARG A 3 -7.41 42.68 23.79
CA ARG A 3 -6.54 41.57 23.34
C ARG A 3 -7.06 40.28 23.96
N THR A 4 -7.64 39.43 23.15
CA THR A 4 -7.89 38.05 23.55
C THR A 4 -6.57 37.41 23.95
N PRO A 5 -6.50 36.68 25.07
CA PRO A 5 -5.27 36.03 25.49
C PRO A 5 -4.85 35.04 24.39
N ARG A 6 -3.53 34.97 24.11
CA ARG A 6 -2.95 33.89 23.29
C ARG A 6 -3.36 32.57 23.94
N SER A 7 -4.28 31.84 23.30
CA SER A 7 -4.63 30.49 23.78
C SER A 7 -3.35 29.66 23.76
N ASN A 8 -3.06 28.97 24.85
CA ASN A 8 -2.00 27.99 24.90
C ASN A 8 -2.35 26.90 23.89
N SER A 9 -1.48 26.60 22.93
CA SER A 9 -1.72 25.59 21.91
C SER A 9 -2.05 24.21 22.48
N TYR A 10 -1.59 23.91 23.71
CA TYR A 10 -1.98 22.72 24.48
C TYR A 10 -3.45 22.73 24.93
N GLU A 11 -4.01 23.88 25.24
CA GLU A 11 -5.43 23.99 25.62
C GLU A 11 -6.35 23.67 24.43
N ASP A 12 -5.95 24.08 23.22
CA ASP A 12 -6.70 23.78 21.98
C ASP A 12 -6.69 22.26 21.67
N TYR A 13 -5.52 21.60 21.87
CA TYR A 13 -5.41 20.13 21.76
C TYR A 13 -6.32 19.42 22.78
N TRP A 14 -6.25 19.82 24.06
CA TRP A 14 -7.04 19.19 25.09
C TRP A 14 -8.54 19.45 24.95
N LYS A 15 -8.91 20.60 24.41
CA LYS A 15 -10.29 20.90 24.09
C LYS A 15 -10.81 19.97 22.99
N GLU A 16 -10.09 19.85 21.88
CA GLU A 16 -10.45 18.93 20.80
C GLU A 16 -10.48 17.47 21.30
N PHE A 17 -9.52 17.07 22.12
CA PHE A 17 -9.49 15.75 22.77
C PHE A 17 -10.73 15.51 23.65
N LYS A 18 -11.14 16.50 24.45
CA LYS A 18 -12.34 16.40 25.28
C LYS A 18 -13.61 16.34 24.46
N ASP A 19 -13.68 17.13 23.37
CA ASP A 19 -14.81 17.13 22.45
C ASP A 19 -14.96 15.76 21.75
N ILE A 20 -13.84 15.14 21.39
CA ILE A 20 -13.79 13.77 20.88
C ILE A 20 -14.26 12.78 21.97
N ALA A 21 -13.82 12.97 23.22
CA ALA A 21 -14.18 12.09 24.33
C ALA A 21 -15.67 12.18 24.69
N SER A 22 -16.28 13.37 24.64
CA SER A 22 -17.68 13.59 25.01
C SER A 22 -18.68 13.18 23.91
N SER A 23 -18.26 13.10 22.67
CA SER A 23 -19.16 12.77 21.56
C SER A 23 -19.52 11.26 21.44
N THR A 24 -18.99 10.42 22.32
CA THR A 24 -19.14 8.94 22.28
C THR A 24 -19.96 8.35 23.43
N ASP A 25 -20.61 9.17 24.26
CA ASP A 25 -21.44 8.68 25.40
C ASP A 25 -22.81 8.13 24.94
N GLY A 26 -22.85 7.17 24.06
CA GLY A 26 -24.13 6.66 23.56
C GLY A 26 -24.24 5.17 23.26
N GLU A 27 -23.16 4.43 23.12
CA GLU A 27 -23.25 3.00 22.83
C GLU A 27 -22.21 2.22 23.66
N ASN A 28 -22.71 1.42 24.60
CA ASN A 28 -21.91 0.40 25.30
C ASN A 28 -21.54 -0.70 24.28
N GLU A 29 -20.46 -0.50 23.53
CA GLU A 29 -19.81 -1.60 22.80
C GLU A 29 -18.79 -2.24 23.75
N GLU A 30 -19.00 -3.52 24.08
CA GLU A 30 -18.02 -4.36 24.77
C GLU A 30 -16.70 -4.30 23.98
N GLU A 31 -15.66 -3.75 24.61
CA GLU A 31 -14.29 -3.76 24.08
C GLU A 31 -13.82 -5.22 23.94
N GLU A 32 -13.93 -5.78 22.74
CA GLU A 32 -13.27 -7.02 22.41
C GLU A 32 -11.76 -6.78 22.41
N ILE A 33 -11.09 -7.20 23.48
CA ILE A 33 -9.64 -7.14 23.63
C ILE A 33 -9.02 -7.79 22.38
N THR A 34 -8.42 -6.98 21.51
CA THR A 34 -7.68 -7.48 20.36
C THR A 34 -6.54 -8.34 20.86
N LYS A 35 -6.62 -9.67 20.67
CA LYS A 35 -5.48 -10.55 20.93
C LYS A 35 -4.31 -10.06 20.09
N THR A 36 -3.17 -9.89 20.73
CA THR A 36 -1.89 -9.69 20.03
C THR A 36 -1.74 -10.85 19.06
N PRO A 37 -1.46 -10.62 17.76
CA PRO A 37 -1.23 -11.73 16.84
C PRO A 37 -0.13 -12.64 17.38
N ASP A 38 -0.28 -13.95 17.22
CA ASP A 38 0.79 -14.89 17.48
C ASP A 38 1.97 -14.53 16.54
N GLU A 39 3.21 -14.55 17.05
CA GLU A 39 4.41 -14.19 16.28
C GLU A 39 4.42 -14.80 14.87
N GLY A 40 4.01 -16.06 14.73
CA GLY A 40 3.92 -16.72 13.42
C GLY A 40 2.87 -16.13 12.49
N GLU A 41 1.77 -15.57 12.98
CA GLU A 41 0.73 -14.92 12.16
C GLU A 41 1.20 -13.55 11.67
N GLU A 42 1.93 -12.82 12.50
CA GLU A 42 2.54 -11.55 12.12
C GLU A 42 3.57 -11.74 11.01
N GLU A 43 4.47 -12.74 11.16
CA GLU A 43 5.48 -13.06 10.15
C GLU A 43 4.88 -13.51 8.83
N ILE A 44 3.85 -14.35 8.86
CA ILE A 44 3.12 -14.79 7.66
C ILE A 44 2.50 -13.57 6.95
N SER A 45 1.85 -12.68 7.70
CA SER A 45 1.22 -11.49 7.13
C SER A 45 2.25 -10.56 6.49
N TRP A 46 3.36 -10.32 7.20
CA TRP A 46 4.44 -9.45 6.74
C TRP A 46 5.12 -10.01 5.48
N LEU A 47 5.52 -11.29 5.48
CA LEU A 47 6.17 -11.93 4.34
C LEU A 47 5.28 -11.92 3.09
N LYS A 48 3.97 -12.15 3.23
CA LYS A 48 3.02 -12.05 2.11
C LYS A 48 2.96 -10.65 1.54
N GLU A 49 2.86 -9.64 2.39
CA GLU A 49 2.79 -8.24 1.94
C GLU A 49 4.12 -7.76 1.35
N ALA A 50 5.24 -8.29 1.82
CA ALA A 50 6.56 -8.07 1.25
C ALA A 50 6.80 -8.83 -0.08
N GLY A 51 5.82 -9.59 -0.60
CA GLY A 51 5.91 -10.29 -1.88
C GLY A 51 6.52 -11.69 -1.79
N TYR A 52 6.68 -12.26 -0.60
CA TYR A 52 7.27 -13.57 -0.36
C TYR A 52 6.22 -14.66 -0.04
N ASP A 53 5.05 -14.64 -0.71
CA ASP A 53 4.01 -15.66 -0.54
C ASP A 53 4.54 -17.08 -0.76
N PHE A 54 5.42 -17.26 -1.75
CA PHE A 54 6.02 -18.56 -2.06
C PHE A 54 6.88 -19.09 -0.90
N VAL A 55 7.58 -18.21 -0.19
CA VAL A 55 8.38 -18.56 1.00
C VAL A 55 7.47 -19.07 2.12
N VAL A 56 6.36 -18.34 2.37
CA VAL A 56 5.36 -18.76 3.35
C VAL A 56 4.82 -20.14 3.02
N ASN A 57 4.46 -20.39 1.74
CA ASN A 57 3.95 -21.68 1.30
C ASN A 57 4.96 -22.82 1.47
N TYR A 58 6.26 -22.59 1.22
CA TYR A 58 7.32 -23.57 1.44
C TYR A 58 7.47 -23.95 2.91
N ILE A 59 7.56 -22.93 3.80
CA ILE A 59 7.75 -23.17 5.23
C ILE A 59 6.51 -23.82 5.86
N THR A 60 5.30 -23.37 5.51
CA THR A 60 4.06 -24.00 6.01
C THR A 60 3.84 -25.41 5.48
N GLY A 61 4.36 -25.72 4.30
CA GLY A 61 4.40 -27.06 3.72
C GLY A 61 5.47 -27.98 4.31
N GLY A 62 6.23 -27.51 5.31
CA GLY A 62 7.26 -28.31 6.02
C GLY A 62 8.62 -28.35 5.31
N ARG A 63 8.83 -27.54 4.26
CA ARG A 63 10.14 -27.43 3.58
C ARG A 63 11.01 -26.41 4.30
N GLU A 64 12.23 -26.81 4.61
CA GLU A 64 13.28 -25.90 5.09
C GLU A 64 13.93 -25.20 3.91
N LEU A 65 14.19 -23.90 4.07
CA LEU A 65 14.94 -23.10 3.10
C LEU A 65 16.42 -23.07 3.47
N THR A 66 17.28 -23.22 2.48
CA THR A 66 18.72 -23.08 2.66
C THR A 66 19.13 -21.60 2.64
N ASP A 67 20.28 -21.27 3.21
CA ASP A 67 20.82 -19.89 3.17
C ASP A 67 21.07 -19.41 1.73
N GLU A 68 21.46 -20.32 0.83
CA GLU A 68 21.65 -20.02 -0.59
C GLU A 68 20.35 -19.67 -1.30
N GLU A 69 19.26 -20.38 -0.98
CA GLU A 69 17.93 -20.06 -1.50
C GLU A 69 17.46 -18.68 -1.00
N ILE A 70 17.67 -18.38 0.29
CA ILE A 70 17.32 -17.07 0.87
C ILE A 70 18.15 -15.97 0.20
N GLN A 71 19.45 -16.17 0.01
CA GLN A 71 20.30 -15.22 -0.69
C GLN A 71 19.85 -15.02 -2.14
N GLY A 72 19.42 -16.09 -2.81
CA GLY A 72 18.95 -16.03 -4.19
C GLY A 72 17.75 -15.11 -4.40
N PHE A 73 16.71 -15.20 -3.55
CA PHE A 73 15.52 -14.35 -3.70
C PHE A 73 15.64 -12.97 -3.03
N THR A 74 16.69 -12.74 -2.24
CA THR A 74 17.00 -11.41 -1.65
C THR A 74 18.11 -10.67 -2.40
N ALA A 75 18.61 -11.21 -3.53
CA ALA A 75 19.77 -10.68 -4.24
C ALA A 75 19.59 -9.23 -4.79
N THR A 76 18.34 -8.78 -4.95
CA THR A 76 18.02 -7.41 -5.41
C THR A 76 17.84 -6.42 -4.27
N LEU A 77 17.96 -6.87 -3.03
CA LEU A 77 17.78 -6.05 -1.83
C LEU A 77 19.13 -5.55 -1.34
N THR A 78 19.10 -4.46 -0.57
CA THR A 78 20.29 -4.01 0.16
C THR A 78 20.61 -4.98 1.30
N THR A 79 21.79 -4.84 1.89
CA THR A 79 22.25 -5.72 2.98
C THR A 79 21.30 -5.67 4.18
N SER A 80 20.84 -4.48 4.58
CA SER A 80 19.92 -4.31 5.71
C SER A 80 18.53 -4.88 5.39
N GLN A 81 18.00 -4.63 4.20
CA GLN A 81 16.74 -5.20 3.73
C GLN A 81 16.77 -6.73 3.70
N ALA A 82 17.83 -7.32 3.14
CA ALA A 82 18.02 -8.77 3.08
C ALA A 82 18.11 -9.38 4.49
N ALA A 83 18.78 -8.71 5.44
CA ALA A 83 18.85 -9.13 6.83
C ALA A 83 17.48 -9.17 7.51
N VAL A 84 16.62 -8.16 7.25
CA VAL A 84 15.23 -8.13 7.74
C VAL A 84 14.44 -9.31 7.21
N VAL A 85 14.45 -9.55 5.89
CA VAL A 85 13.72 -10.68 5.28
C VAL A 85 14.21 -12.00 5.86
N ARG A 86 15.53 -12.22 5.95
CA ARG A 86 16.14 -13.44 6.53
C ARG A 86 15.67 -13.65 7.98
N ARG A 87 15.64 -12.59 8.79
CA ARG A 87 15.17 -12.68 10.19
C ARG A 87 13.72 -13.14 10.25
N ARG A 88 12.83 -12.54 9.46
CA ARG A 88 11.42 -12.91 9.41
C ARG A 88 11.20 -14.36 8.96
N VAL A 89 11.94 -14.81 7.95
CA VAL A 89 11.94 -16.21 7.49
C VAL A 89 12.39 -17.17 8.59
N ASN A 90 13.47 -16.84 9.30
CA ASN A 90 13.99 -17.67 10.38
C ASN A 90 13.02 -17.73 11.57
N THR A 91 12.43 -16.61 11.97
CA THR A 91 11.43 -16.54 13.05
C THR A 91 10.20 -17.40 12.71
N LEU A 92 9.67 -17.29 11.48
CA LEU A 92 8.56 -18.11 11.02
C LEU A 92 8.91 -19.61 11.05
N SER A 93 10.08 -19.99 10.52
CA SER A 93 10.55 -21.37 10.51
C SER A 93 10.68 -21.94 11.93
N ALA A 94 11.24 -21.17 12.86
CA ALA A 94 11.37 -21.56 14.26
C ALA A 94 10.00 -21.74 14.95
N THR A 95 9.07 -20.83 14.70
CA THR A 95 7.72 -20.88 15.26
C THR A 95 6.95 -22.12 14.76
N ILE A 96 7.02 -22.42 13.46
CA ILE A 96 6.34 -23.59 12.89
C ILE A 96 6.96 -24.89 13.44
N ARG A 97 8.29 -24.98 13.55
CA ARG A 97 8.96 -26.13 14.17
C ARG A 97 8.54 -26.32 15.62
N SER A 98 8.43 -25.23 16.40
CA SER A 98 7.95 -25.29 17.79
C SER A 98 6.52 -25.80 17.86
N LYS A 99 5.62 -25.28 17.03
CA LYS A 99 4.21 -25.74 16.97
C LYS A 99 4.08 -27.21 16.55
N GLN A 100 4.95 -27.70 15.68
CA GLN A 100 4.97 -29.12 15.26
C GLN A 100 5.47 -30.03 16.39
N LYS A 101 6.49 -29.61 17.16
CA LYS A 101 7.00 -30.36 18.32
C LYS A 101 5.98 -30.45 19.45
N HIS A 102 5.09 -29.45 19.61
CA HIS A 102 4.05 -29.44 20.64
C HIS A 102 2.76 -30.17 20.24
N LYS A 103 2.65 -30.68 19.02
CA LYS A 103 1.64 -31.69 18.64
C LYS A 103 2.03 -33.07 19.18
N VAL A 104 2.20 -33.21 20.47
CA VAL A 104 2.24 -34.51 21.12
C VAL A 104 0.86 -35.14 20.94
N ASP A 105 0.83 -36.31 20.33
CA ASP A 105 -0.43 -37.05 20.18
C ASP A 105 -1.00 -37.31 21.58
N VAL A 106 -2.27 -36.96 21.77
CA VAL A 106 -2.97 -37.16 23.07
C VAL A 106 -2.85 -38.63 23.53
N ARG A 107 -2.60 -39.56 22.59
CA ARG A 107 -2.35 -40.97 22.87
C ARG A 107 -1.01 -41.23 23.56
N ASP A 108 0.00 -40.38 23.37
CA ASP A 108 1.30 -40.51 24.03
C ASP A 108 1.29 -40.01 25.48
N ILE A 109 0.28 -39.22 25.86
CA ILE A 109 0.11 -38.70 27.22
C ILE A 109 -0.54 -39.73 28.15
N PHE A 110 -1.27 -40.68 27.60
CA PHE A 110 -1.89 -41.76 28.32
C PHE A 110 -1.27 -43.10 27.87
N PRO A 111 -0.20 -43.59 28.50
CA PRO A 111 0.34 -44.91 28.20
C PRO A 111 -0.75 -45.97 28.49
N GLN A 112 -1.07 -46.77 27.48
CA GLN A 112 -1.97 -47.90 27.65
C GLN A 112 -1.36 -48.84 28.69
N PRO A 113 -2.15 -49.33 29.66
CA PRO A 113 -1.63 -50.32 30.59
C PRO A 113 -1.21 -51.59 29.83
N PRO A 114 -0.11 -52.28 30.22
CA PRO A 114 0.36 -53.46 29.53
C PRO A 114 -0.70 -54.57 29.52
N ASP A 115 -0.90 -55.17 28.34
CA ASP A 115 -1.74 -56.31 28.12
C ASP A 115 -1.37 -57.47 29.08
N ASN A 116 -2.12 -57.59 30.18
CA ASN A 116 -2.08 -58.76 31.02
C ASN A 116 -3.01 -59.83 30.43
N GLN A 117 -2.41 -60.88 29.95
CA GLN A 117 -3.04 -62.10 29.51
C GLN A 117 -4.06 -62.58 30.55
N SER A 118 -5.30 -62.72 30.12
CA SER A 118 -6.40 -63.32 30.89
C SER A 118 -6.21 -64.82 31.03
N PRO A 119 -6.38 -65.42 32.20
CA PRO A 119 -6.80 -66.86 32.30
C PRO A 119 -8.33 -66.93 32.37
N ARG A 120 -8.83 -67.93 31.68
CA ARG A 120 -10.24 -68.29 31.51
C ARG A 120 -10.93 -68.59 32.85
N SER A 121 -12.19 -68.14 32.90
CA SER A 121 -13.22 -68.37 33.92
C SER A 121 -13.52 -69.84 34.26
N PRO A 122 -14.28 -70.05 35.35
CA PRO A 122 -15.60 -70.69 35.14
C PRO A 122 -16.76 -69.94 35.88
N VAL A 123 -17.95 -70.15 35.32
CA VAL A 123 -19.27 -69.76 35.82
C VAL A 123 -19.62 -70.58 37.07
N PRO A 124 -20.30 -69.98 38.07
CA PRO A 124 -21.46 -70.63 38.66
C PRO A 124 -22.63 -69.69 39.00
N GLN A 125 -23.75 -70.18 38.70
CA GLN A 125 -25.09 -70.22 39.25
C GLN A 125 -25.47 -69.38 40.46
N THR A 126 -26.62 -68.76 40.25
CA THR A 126 -27.67 -68.23 41.16
C THR A 126 -27.69 -68.72 42.59
N THR A 127 -27.95 -67.75 43.50
CA THR A 127 -29.05 -67.84 44.50
C THR A 127 -29.31 -66.45 45.10
N SER A 128 -30.58 -66.26 45.39
CA SER A 128 -31.32 -65.15 45.99
C SER A 128 -30.93 -64.82 47.44
N ASP A 129 -31.34 -63.71 47.83
CA ASP A 129 -31.94 -63.20 49.07
C ASP A 129 -31.24 -62.12 49.85
N GLY A 130 -32.01 -61.07 50.05
CA GLY A 130 -32.26 -60.49 51.41
C GLY A 130 -31.64 -59.15 51.73
N ILE A 131 -32.41 -58.10 51.58
CA ILE A 131 -32.87 -57.17 52.61
C ILE A 131 -31.83 -56.32 53.38
N ASP A 132 -32.14 -55.01 53.35
CA ASP A 132 -32.11 -53.96 54.37
C ASP A 132 -31.07 -52.83 54.22
N ASP A 133 -31.71 -51.68 53.97
CA ASP A 133 -31.65 -50.34 54.58
C ASP A 133 -30.34 -49.90 55.28
N ILE A 134 -29.97 -48.73 55.01
CA ILE A 134 -29.90 -47.52 55.86
C ILE A 134 -29.15 -46.37 55.16
N ASN A 135 -29.85 -45.39 54.77
CA ASN A 135 -29.96 -43.92 54.95
C ASN A 135 -28.73 -43.08 55.32
N LEU A 136 -28.81 -41.86 54.78
CA LEU A 136 -28.19 -40.54 55.13
C LEU A 136 -26.80 -40.28 54.54
N SER A 137 -26.53 -39.16 53.87
CA SER A 137 -27.06 -37.82 53.82
C SER A 137 -26.33 -37.03 52.73
N ALA A 138 -27.04 -36.35 51.94
CA ALA A 138 -27.03 -35.02 51.38
C ALA A 138 -25.73 -34.16 51.44
N VAL A 139 -25.31 -33.66 50.26
CA VAL A 139 -24.97 -32.23 49.99
C VAL A 139 -24.69 -32.08 48.48
N PRO A 140 -24.82 -30.88 47.86
CA PRO A 140 -25.65 -30.70 46.68
C PRO A 140 -24.88 -30.53 45.37
N ARG A 141 -25.57 -30.88 44.33
CA ARG A 141 -25.17 -30.66 42.90
C ARG A 141 -25.30 -29.21 42.53
N ARG A 142 -24.28 -28.65 41.84
CA ARG A 142 -24.46 -27.50 40.94
C ARG A 142 -24.42 -27.97 39.51
N HIS A 143 -25.54 -27.83 38.84
CA HIS A 143 -25.70 -27.93 37.43
C HIS A 143 -25.03 -26.76 36.72
N THR A 144 -24.31 -27.03 35.65
CA THR A 144 -24.26 -26.12 34.52
C THR A 144 -24.22 -26.96 33.21
N ASP A 145 -25.41 -27.13 32.68
CA ASP A 145 -25.62 -27.54 31.28
C ASP A 145 -25.07 -26.43 30.34
N LYS A 146 -24.25 -26.79 29.38
CA LYS A 146 -24.21 -26.09 28.12
C LYS A 146 -24.15 -27.12 26.97
N ARG A 147 -25.31 -27.26 26.35
CA ARG A 147 -25.55 -28.03 25.13
C ARG A 147 -24.85 -27.37 23.96
N LEU A 148 -24.21 -28.18 23.13
CA LEU A 148 -23.81 -27.89 21.75
C LEU A 148 -25.04 -27.93 20.83
N PRO A 149 -25.18 -27.01 19.86
CA PRO A 149 -26.18 -27.16 18.81
C PRO A 149 -25.60 -27.95 17.63
N SER A 150 -26.37 -28.94 17.22
CA SER A 150 -26.17 -29.80 16.04
C SER A 150 -26.42 -29.03 14.75
N LEU A 151 -25.59 -29.33 13.76
CA LEU A 151 -25.70 -28.95 12.35
C LEU A 151 -27.00 -29.47 11.70
N TYR A 152 -27.82 -28.58 11.23
CA TYR A 152 -28.97 -28.87 10.37
C TYR A 152 -28.53 -28.87 8.91
N ARG A 153 -28.81 -30.01 8.28
CA ARG A 153 -28.69 -30.31 6.85
C ARG A 153 -30.00 -29.92 6.19
N GLY A 154 -30.02 -28.88 5.39
CA GLY A 154 -31.15 -28.48 4.57
C GLY A 154 -30.99 -28.94 3.12
N ARG A 155 -31.84 -29.83 2.70
CA ARG A 155 -32.03 -30.36 1.36
C ARG A 155 -33.05 -29.50 0.66
N GLY A 156 -32.71 -28.96 -0.51
CA GLY A 156 -33.66 -28.28 -1.40
C GLY A 156 -33.43 -28.73 -2.84
N GLU A 157 -34.30 -29.55 -3.32
CA GLU A 157 -34.40 -30.03 -4.70
C GLU A 157 -34.98 -28.91 -5.59
N TYR A 158 -34.39 -28.71 -6.78
CA TYR A 158 -35.18 -28.36 -7.96
C TYR A 158 -34.59 -29.03 -9.19
N SER A 159 -35.47 -29.82 -9.81
CA SER A 159 -35.39 -30.55 -11.05
C SER A 159 -35.52 -29.65 -12.26
N MET A 160 -34.81 -29.93 -13.34
CA MET A 160 -35.32 -30.04 -14.72
C MET A 160 -34.19 -30.40 -15.71
N SER A 161 -34.26 -31.61 -16.19
CA SER A 161 -34.25 -32.17 -17.54
C SER A 161 -33.31 -31.67 -18.61
N GLY A 162 -32.57 -32.65 -19.22
CA GLY A 162 -32.28 -32.60 -20.65
C GLY A 162 -30.98 -33.25 -21.12
N ARG A 163 -31.02 -34.55 -21.35
CA ARG A 163 -30.37 -35.36 -22.40
C ARG A 163 -28.93 -35.07 -22.81
N GLY A 164 -28.15 -36.18 -22.82
CA GLY A 164 -27.04 -36.41 -23.73
C GLY A 164 -26.03 -37.43 -23.20
N ASN A 165 -26.17 -38.68 -23.57
CA ASN A 165 -25.23 -39.79 -23.33
C ASN A 165 -23.86 -39.50 -23.90
N GLU A 166 -22.80 -39.86 -23.20
CA GLU A 166 -21.79 -40.77 -23.74
C GLU A 166 -20.89 -41.35 -22.65
N VAL A 167 -20.73 -42.62 -22.74
CA VAL A 167 -19.98 -43.56 -21.88
C VAL A 167 -18.50 -43.50 -22.27
N PHE A 168 -17.58 -43.35 -21.30
CA PHE A 168 -16.26 -43.97 -21.43
C PHE A 168 -15.73 -44.43 -20.07
N LYS A 169 -15.20 -45.65 -20.15
CA LYS A 169 -14.77 -46.59 -19.11
C LYS A 169 -13.46 -46.17 -18.46
N ASP A 170 -13.32 -46.53 -17.18
CA ASP A 170 -12.03 -46.71 -16.50
C ASP A 170 -11.25 -47.89 -17.08
N PRO A 171 -9.92 -47.84 -16.99
CA PRO A 171 -9.17 -49.06 -16.62
C PRO A 171 -8.12 -48.84 -15.52
N GLU A 172 -8.27 -49.63 -14.50
CA GLU A 172 -7.36 -50.53 -13.76
C GLU A 172 -5.88 -50.12 -13.56
N GLU A 173 -5.52 -50.33 -12.30
CA GLU A 173 -4.19 -50.43 -11.71
C GLU A 173 -3.21 -51.33 -12.46
N SER A 174 -1.93 -50.91 -12.54
CA SER A 174 -0.82 -51.87 -12.58
C SER A 174 0.42 -51.25 -11.94
N GLY A 175 0.99 -51.98 -10.99
CA GLY A 175 2.17 -51.67 -10.24
C GLY A 175 3.43 -51.61 -11.06
N ILE A 176 4.40 -50.81 -10.57
CA ILE A 176 5.77 -50.86 -11.08
C ILE A 176 6.74 -51.01 -9.93
N GLU A 177 7.50 -52.04 -10.05
CA GLU A 177 8.57 -52.50 -9.19
C GLU A 177 9.76 -51.53 -9.16
N THR A 178 10.37 -51.44 -8.00
CA THR A 178 11.70 -50.88 -7.74
C THR A 178 12.79 -51.73 -8.38
N LEU A 179 13.59 -51.14 -9.24
CA LEU A 179 14.87 -51.68 -9.67
C LEU A 179 15.99 -50.70 -9.39
N SER A 180 16.82 -51.06 -8.44
CA SER A 180 18.14 -50.52 -8.17
C SER A 180 19.13 -51.02 -9.22
N VAL A 181 19.83 -50.12 -9.93
CA VAL A 181 21.00 -50.49 -10.74
C VAL A 181 22.15 -49.53 -10.42
N GLN A 182 23.11 -50.07 -9.72
CA GLN A 182 24.49 -49.57 -9.74
C GLN A 182 25.12 -49.97 -11.07
N GLN A 183 25.65 -49.03 -11.84
CA GLN A 183 26.77 -49.33 -12.75
C GLN A 183 27.63 -48.10 -13.00
N THR A 184 28.88 -48.25 -12.61
CA THR A 184 30.05 -47.50 -13.02
C THR A 184 30.29 -47.63 -14.51
N GLY A 185 30.36 -46.48 -15.21
CA GLY A 185 30.73 -46.43 -16.62
C GLY A 185 31.43 -45.11 -16.96
N THR A 186 32.72 -45.22 -17.13
CA THR A 186 33.60 -44.15 -17.68
C THR A 186 33.14 -43.79 -19.09
N PHE A 187 32.70 -42.56 -19.28
CA PHE A 187 32.42 -42.01 -20.60
C PHE A 187 33.50 -41.06 -21.06
N ASN A 188 34.06 -41.40 -22.23
CA ASN A 188 35.05 -40.61 -22.96
C ASN A 188 34.55 -39.21 -23.29
N LYS A 189 35.37 -38.21 -22.99
CA LYS A 189 35.27 -36.83 -23.50
C LYS A 189 35.41 -36.85 -25.01
N HIS A 190 34.30 -36.75 -25.74
CA HIS A 190 34.31 -36.23 -27.08
C HIS A 190 34.17 -34.71 -27.02
N MET A 191 35.18 -34.03 -27.52
CA MET A 191 35.25 -32.60 -27.76
C MET A 191 34.04 -32.16 -28.59
N VAL A 192 33.16 -31.34 -28.01
CA VAL A 192 32.25 -30.50 -28.72
C VAL A 192 33.00 -29.21 -28.98
N PRO A 193 33.09 -28.71 -30.25
CA PRO A 193 33.75 -27.47 -30.51
C PRO A 193 33.06 -26.31 -29.81
N ASP A 194 33.83 -25.44 -29.16
CA ASP A 194 33.36 -24.20 -28.55
C ASP A 194 32.60 -23.34 -29.58
N PRO A 195 31.46 -22.77 -29.22
CA PRO A 195 30.78 -21.81 -30.08
C PRO A 195 31.66 -20.55 -30.23
N PRO A 196 31.60 -19.89 -31.42
CA PRO A 196 32.42 -18.73 -31.71
C PRO A 196 32.22 -17.59 -30.70
N ASP A 197 33.29 -16.92 -30.36
CA ASP A 197 33.43 -15.87 -29.32
C ASP A 197 32.53 -14.62 -29.52
N ASP A 198 31.82 -14.50 -30.63
CA ASP A 198 30.93 -13.36 -30.91
C ASP A 198 29.58 -13.37 -30.16
N MET A 199 29.22 -14.48 -29.48
CA MET A 199 28.02 -14.52 -28.67
C MET A 199 28.25 -14.14 -27.19
N ARG A 200 29.46 -13.82 -26.79
CA ARG A 200 29.83 -13.46 -25.39
C ARG A 200 29.87 -11.96 -25.10
N ARG A 201 29.55 -11.10 -26.06
CA ARG A 201 29.44 -9.64 -25.87
C ARG A 201 28.00 -9.15 -25.92
N SER A 202 27.07 -9.83 -25.28
CA SER A 202 25.96 -9.12 -24.66
C SER A 202 26.55 -8.44 -23.43
N VAL A 203 26.83 -7.17 -23.54
CA VAL A 203 27.27 -6.31 -22.44
C VAL A 203 26.13 -6.35 -21.41
N MET A 204 26.21 -7.29 -20.48
CA MET A 204 25.51 -7.16 -19.22
C MET A 204 26.12 -5.92 -18.55
N THR A 205 25.49 -4.78 -18.74
CA THR A 205 25.70 -3.65 -17.84
C THR A 205 25.21 -4.17 -16.50
N ALA A 206 26.17 -4.67 -15.67
CA ALA A 206 25.87 -5.05 -14.31
C ALA A 206 25.27 -3.82 -13.65
N MET A 207 23.99 -3.89 -13.26
CA MET A 207 23.39 -2.85 -12.46
C MET A 207 24.28 -2.67 -11.22
N PRO A 208 24.65 -1.43 -10.84
CA PRO A 208 25.45 -1.20 -9.65
C PRO A 208 24.76 -1.84 -8.43
N SER A 209 25.53 -2.48 -7.56
CA SER A 209 25.02 -2.99 -6.30
C SER A 209 24.49 -1.80 -5.48
N ILE A 210 23.23 -1.88 -5.08
CA ILE A 210 22.57 -0.85 -4.28
C ILE A 210 23.07 -0.98 -2.86
N SER A 211 23.68 0.07 -2.31
CA SER A 211 24.15 0.12 -0.92
C SER A 211 23.02 0.58 0.02
N ASP A 212 23.16 0.30 1.31
CA ASP A 212 22.22 0.78 2.33
C ASP A 212 22.22 2.31 2.48
N GLU A 213 23.29 2.98 2.02
CA GLU A 213 23.44 4.44 2.06
C GLU A 213 22.72 5.13 0.90
N ASP A 214 22.35 4.39 -0.16
CA ASP A 214 21.70 4.94 -1.35
C ASP A 214 20.20 5.20 -1.17
N ILE A 215 19.57 4.71 -0.09
CA ILE A 215 18.13 4.87 0.15
C ILE A 215 17.87 6.18 0.88
N GLU A 216 17.85 7.25 0.12
CA GLU A 216 17.54 8.59 0.59
C GLU A 216 16.49 9.25 -0.31
N LEU A 217 15.82 10.26 0.24
CA LEU A 217 15.03 11.18 -0.57
C LEU A 217 15.97 12.16 -1.28
N CYS A 218 15.76 12.38 -2.57
CA CYS A 218 16.50 13.38 -3.35
C CYS A 218 16.09 14.80 -2.93
N ILE A 219 16.53 15.23 -1.73
CA ILE A 219 16.20 16.53 -1.16
C ILE A 219 17.44 17.25 -0.62
N GLU A 220 17.46 18.56 -0.81
CA GLU A 220 18.47 19.44 -0.23
C GLU A 220 17.82 20.43 0.74
N GLU A 221 18.51 20.68 1.86
CA GLU A 221 18.13 21.75 2.79
C GLU A 221 18.51 23.09 2.21
N THR A 222 17.53 23.98 2.15
CA THR A 222 17.73 25.33 1.63
C THR A 222 17.69 26.34 2.76
N ALA A 223 18.60 27.32 2.72
CA ALA A 223 18.58 28.42 3.65
C ALA A 223 17.22 29.13 3.61
N PRO A 224 16.70 29.64 4.74
CA PRO A 224 15.49 30.42 4.77
C PRO A 224 15.62 31.58 3.82
N LYS A 225 14.71 31.72 2.85
CA LYS A 225 14.68 32.87 1.94
C LYS A 225 14.44 34.10 2.79
N ASN A 226 15.50 34.88 3.04
CA ASN A 226 15.43 36.21 3.67
C ASN A 226 14.69 37.18 2.74
N SER A 227 13.37 37.08 2.72
CA SER A 227 12.59 38.19 2.15
C SER A 227 12.50 39.27 3.24
N MET A 228 13.15 40.41 3.02
CA MET A 228 13.19 41.57 3.93
C MET A 228 11.80 42.13 4.30
N GLN A 229 10.73 41.60 3.75
CA GLN A 229 9.34 42.03 4.00
C GLN A 229 8.58 41.22 5.05
N ASN A 230 9.14 40.12 5.57
CA ASN A 230 8.46 39.22 6.49
C ASN A 230 9.14 39.00 7.85
N ALA A 231 10.07 39.87 8.24
CA ALA A 231 10.93 39.72 9.42
C ALA A 231 10.22 39.59 10.79
N GLY A 232 8.90 39.63 10.85
CA GLY A 232 8.11 39.52 12.08
C GLY A 232 7.25 38.26 12.20
N LEU A 233 7.11 37.41 11.16
CA LEU A 233 6.16 36.29 11.11
C LEU A 233 6.77 34.89 10.85
N GLU A 234 8.07 34.82 10.55
CA GLU A 234 8.71 33.57 10.03
C GLU A 234 9.25 32.62 11.10
N LYS A 235 9.02 32.85 12.39
CA LYS A 235 9.53 32.00 13.47
C LYS A 235 8.51 30.99 14.05
N GLU A 236 7.47 30.65 13.32
CA GLU A 236 6.43 29.75 13.88
C GLU A 236 6.72 28.25 13.72
N ASP A 237 7.53 27.84 12.75
CA ASP A 237 7.95 26.44 12.65
C ASP A 237 9.49 26.36 12.68
N ASN A 238 10.02 25.56 13.59
CA ASN A 238 11.46 25.25 13.66
C ASN A 238 11.87 24.17 12.63
N LEU A 239 11.02 23.92 11.63
CA LEU A 239 11.29 22.89 10.62
C LEU A 239 12.16 23.47 9.49
N PRO A 240 13.21 22.77 9.06
CA PRO A 240 14.04 23.17 7.92
C PRO A 240 13.23 23.25 6.62
N ASN A 241 13.74 23.97 5.62
CA ASN A 241 13.15 23.97 4.29
C ASN A 241 13.91 22.99 3.40
N PHE A 242 13.18 22.07 2.77
CA PHE A 242 13.73 21.11 1.82
C PHE A 242 13.14 21.38 0.42
N ASN A 243 14.00 21.25 -0.60
CA ASN A 243 13.58 21.23 -2.01
C ASN A 243 13.92 19.86 -2.59
N ILE A 244 13.07 19.39 -3.50
CA ILE A 244 13.35 18.19 -4.29
C ILE A 244 14.47 18.52 -5.28
N VAL A 245 15.48 17.67 -5.35
CA VAL A 245 16.56 17.73 -6.34
C VAL A 245 16.37 16.56 -7.31
N PRO A 246 15.93 16.82 -8.54
CA PRO A 246 15.77 15.76 -9.55
C PRO A 246 17.12 15.09 -9.85
N ASP A 247 17.14 13.76 -9.93
CA ASP A 247 18.24 13.03 -10.51
C ASP A 247 18.17 13.03 -12.05
N ARG A 248 19.07 12.33 -12.75
CA ARG A 248 19.05 12.23 -14.22
C ARG A 248 17.76 11.62 -14.76
N LEU A 249 17.09 10.78 -13.99
CA LEU A 249 15.85 10.12 -14.38
C LEU A 249 14.61 10.94 -14.03
N GLY A 250 14.78 12.14 -13.46
CA GLY A 250 13.72 13.04 -13.02
C GLY A 250 13.01 12.55 -11.75
N VAL A 251 12.05 13.33 -11.28
CA VAL A 251 11.22 13.00 -10.13
C VAL A 251 10.09 12.06 -10.56
N THR A 252 9.81 11.06 -9.76
CA THR A 252 8.63 10.17 -9.96
C THR A 252 7.65 10.37 -8.82
N MET A 253 6.42 10.73 -9.16
CA MET A 253 5.34 10.83 -8.19
C MET A 253 4.61 9.48 -8.07
N VAL A 254 3.90 9.27 -6.97
CA VAL A 254 3.05 8.08 -6.76
C VAL A 254 2.04 7.87 -7.91
N THR A 255 1.55 8.97 -8.49
CA THR A 255 0.57 8.95 -9.59
C THR A 255 1.19 8.64 -10.96
N ASP A 256 2.51 8.61 -11.06
CA ASP A 256 3.22 8.43 -12.33
C ASP A 256 3.44 6.95 -12.67
N LEU A 257 3.25 6.06 -11.70
CA LEU A 257 3.46 4.62 -11.86
C LEU A 257 2.14 3.87 -12.04
N SER A 258 2.19 2.76 -12.79
CA SER A 258 1.07 1.84 -12.92
C SER A 258 0.68 1.25 -11.55
N LEU A 259 -0.56 0.76 -11.43
CA LEU A 259 -1.03 0.09 -10.21
C LEU A 259 -0.20 -1.16 -9.87
N GLU A 260 0.30 -1.86 -10.89
CA GLU A 260 1.12 -3.06 -10.69
C GLU A 260 2.52 -2.71 -10.20
N ASP A 261 3.16 -1.69 -10.79
CA ASP A 261 4.44 -1.17 -10.30
C ASP A 261 4.31 -0.67 -8.86
N MET A 262 3.22 0.04 -8.55
CA MET A 262 2.95 0.51 -7.19
C MET A 262 2.76 -0.63 -6.16
N LYS A 263 2.30 -1.81 -6.56
CA LYS A 263 2.26 -2.98 -5.65
C LYS A 263 3.67 -3.44 -5.30
N GLN A 264 4.57 -3.52 -6.28
CA GLN A 264 5.97 -3.89 -6.05
C GLN A 264 6.68 -2.82 -5.20
N ILE A 265 6.49 -1.54 -5.51
CA ILE A 265 7.02 -0.42 -4.70
C ILE A 265 6.51 -0.52 -3.25
N LYS A 266 5.23 -0.84 -3.04
CA LYS A 266 4.68 -1.04 -1.70
C LYS A 266 5.39 -2.16 -0.93
N SER A 267 5.67 -3.28 -1.57
CA SER A 267 6.41 -4.40 -0.96
C SER A 267 7.83 -3.99 -0.57
N LEU A 268 8.56 -3.30 -1.46
CA LEU A 268 9.90 -2.78 -1.19
C LEU A 268 9.89 -1.71 -0.09
N ALA A 269 8.90 -0.81 -0.10
CA ALA A 269 8.72 0.21 0.94
C ALA A 269 8.46 -0.41 2.33
N LEU A 270 7.74 -1.54 2.42
CA LEU A 270 7.53 -2.25 3.68
C LEU A 270 8.83 -2.84 4.22
N ILE A 271 9.65 -3.43 3.35
CA ILE A 271 10.94 -4.00 3.72
C ILE A 271 11.86 -2.89 4.23
N GLU A 272 11.95 -1.78 3.48
CA GLU A 272 12.79 -0.63 3.85
C GLU A 272 12.33 0.03 5.15
N LEU A 273 11.02 0.26 5.32
CA LEU A 273 10.48 0.79 6.57
C LEU A 273 10.87 -0.08 7.76
N THR A 274 10.80 -1.40 7.60
CA THR A 274 11.18 -2.34 8.66
C THR A 274 12.68 -2.26 8.96
N ALA A 275 13.53 -2.14 7.93
CA ALA A 275 14.97 -1.98 8.09
C ALA A 275 15.33 -0.67 8.81
N LEU A 276 14.67 0.44 8.45
CA LEU A 276 14.85 1.73 9.12
C LEU A 276 14.41 1.69 10.58
N PHE A 277 13.27 1.09 10.89
CA PHE A 277 12.79 0.98 12.26
C PHE A 277 13.73 0.13 13.13
N GLU A 278 14.26 -0.98 12.59
CA GLU A 278 15.27 -1.77 13.30
C GLU A 278 16.56 -0.98 13.53
N ARG A 279 17.03 -0.19 12.55
CA ARG A 279 18.20 0.69 12.65
C ARG A 279 18.02 1.75 13.75
N HIS A 280 16.83 2.30 13.88
CA HIS A 280 16.50 3.30 14.91
C HIS A 280 15.98 2.69 16.22
N HIS A 281 16.01 1.36 16.38
CA HIS A 281 15.51 0.65 17.56
C HIS A 281 14.05 0.94 17.88
N ILE A 282 13.22 1.21 16.85
CA ILE A 282 11.79 1.45 16.97
C ILE A 282 11.06 0.13 16.87
N ILE A 283 10.30 -0.19 17.91
CA ILE A 283 9.43 -1.37 17.95
C ILE A 283 7.99 -0.90 17.75
N TYR A 284 7.32 -1.40 16.76
CA TYR A 284 5.89 -1.22 16.61
C TYR A 284 5.22 -2.52 16.18
N HIS A 285 3.99 -2.73 16.60
CA HIS A 285 3.21 -3.90 16.26
C HIS A 285 2.09 -3.51 15.30
N ARG A 286 2.01 -4.24 14.18
CA ARG A 286 0.94 -4.04 13.19
C ARG A 286 -0.38 -4.57 13.74
N ARG A 287 -1.29 -3.65 14.04
CA ARG A 287 -2.62 -3.99 14.58
C ARG A 287 -3.62 -4.13 13.44
N LYS A 288 -4.32 -5.26 13.37
CA LYS A 288 -5.45 -5.43 12.45
C LYS A 288 -6.71 -4.89 13.12
N GLY A 289 -7.32 -3.87 12.51
CA GLY A 289 -8.61 -3.35 12.98
C GLY A 289 -9.73 -4.37 12.80
N LYS A 290 -10.55 -4.56 13.84
CA LYS A 290 -11.71 -5.48 13.82
C LYS A 290 -13.06 -4.75 13.71
N LYS A 291 -13.08 -3.41 13.67
CA LYS A 291 -14.35 -2.68 13.59
C LYS A 291 -15.05 -2.96 12.27
N LYS A 292 -16.22 -3.56 12.39
CA LYS A 292 -17.15 -3.68 11.27
C LYS A 292 -17.82 -2.32 11.09
N GLY A 293 -17.50 -1.62 9.99
CA GLY A 293 -18.18 -0.38 9.63
C GLY A 293 -19.63 -0.61 9.22
N ARG A 294 -20.35 0.48 9.05
CA ARG A 294 -21.67 0.45 8.40
C ARG A 294 -21.50 0.11 6.92
N ASP A 295 -22.42 -0.64 6.37
CA ASP A 295 -22.40 -1.01 4.94
C ASP A 295 -23.04 0.08 4.05
N HIS A 296 -23.80 1.00 4.64
CA HIS A 296 -24.56 2.05 3.94
C HIS A 296 -24.52 3.39 4.69
N GLY A 297 -24.73 4.48 3.96
CA GLY A 297 -24.69 5.85 4.48
C GLY A 297 -23.36 6.53 4.16
N ILE A 298 -22.99 7.53 4.97
CA ILE A 298 -21.80 8.35 4.80
C ILE A 298 -20.89 8.25 6.02
N PHE A 299 -21.43 8.51 7.21
CA PHE A 299 -20.66 8.53 8.45
C PHE A 299 -20.56 7.13 9.06
N GLY A 300 -19.34 6.75 9.48
CA GLY A 300 -19.08 5.41 10.01
C GLY A 300 -19.01 4.32 8.94
N VAL A 301 -18.89 4.69 7.67
CA VAL A 301 -18.71 3.79 6.53
C VAL A 301 -17.21 3.77 6.16
N PRO A 302 -16.61 2.58 5.88
CA PRO A 302 -15.23 2.49 5.45
C PRO A 302 -14.98 3.24 4.13
N LEU A 303 -13.82 3.90 4.00
CA LEU A 303 -13.48 4.67 2.79
C LEU A 303 -13.56 3.85 1.50
N HIS A 304 -13.15 2.57 1.52
CA HIS A 304 -13.25 1.69 0.34
C HIS A 304 -14.70 1.44 -0.06
N THR A 305 -15.61 1.30 0.89
CA THR A 305 -17.04 1.11 0.61
C THR A 305 -17.66 2.38 0.01
N LEU A 306 -17.28 3.57 0.52
CA LEU A 306 -17.71 4.85 -0.06
C LEU A 306 -17.23 4.98 -1.52
N ILE A 307 -15.97 4.68 -1.80
CA ILE A 307 -15.42 4.73 -3.16
C ILE A 307 -16.12 3.74 -4.09
N GLU A 308 -16.41 2.52 -3.66
CA GLU A 308 -17.14 1.55 -4.47
C GLU A 308 -18.56 2.02 -4.83
N GLN A 309 -19.21 2.78 -3.94
CA GLN A 309 -20.49 3.42 -4.23
C GLN A 309 -20.34 4.58 -5.21
N ASP A 310 -19.34 5.44 -4.97
CA ASP A 310 -19.07 6.63 -5.78
C ASP A 310 -18.65 6.28 -7.21
N GLN A 311 -17.87 5.22 -7.40
CA GLN A 311 -17.43 4.74 -8.72
C GLN A 311 -18.57 4.21 -9.59
N LYS A 312 -19.72 3.85 -9.01
CA LYS A 312 -20.95 3.55 -9.78
C LYS A 312 -21.54 4.82 -10.41
N ILE A 313 -21.24 6.00 -9.85
CA ILE A 313 -21.72 7.30 -10.33
C ILE A 313 -20.64 7.97 -11.18
N ARG A 314 -19.39 7.93 -10.72
CA ARG A 314 -18.19 8.50 -11.37
C ARG A 314 -17.07 7.45 -11.41
N PRO A 315 -16.87 6.73 -12.53
CA PRO A 315 -15.94 5.60 -12.61
C PRO A 315 -14.50 5.90 -12.19
N ASN A 316 -14.00 7.12 -12.41
CA ASN A 316 -12.63 7.53 -12.11
C ASN A 316 -12.47 8.17 -10.71
N GLN A 317 -13.48 8.03 -9.82
CA GLN A 317 -13.41 8.63 -8.50
C GLN A 317 -12.33 7.95 -7.63
N THR A 318 -11.43 8.73 -7.04
CA THR A 318 -10.30 8.25 -6.22
C THR A 318 -10.35 8.70 -4.77
N VAL A 319 -11.20 9.68 -4.46
CA VAL A 319 -11.48 10.21 -3.12
C VAL A 319 -12.99 10.17 -2.90
N PRO A 320 -13.53 9.79 -1.72
CA PRO A 320 -14.97 9.79 -1.49
C PRO A 320 -15.60 11.11 -1.87
N MET A 321 -16.66 11.08 -2.71
CA MET A 321 -17.33 12.28 -3.23
C MET A 321 -17.77 13.23 -2.12
N VAL A 322 -18.28 12.69 -1.02
CA VAL A 322 -18.70 13.50 0.13
C VAL A 322 -17.54 14.24 0.77
N PHE A 323 -16.38 13.61 0.86
CA PHE A 323 -15.17 14.24 1.41
C PHE A 323 -14.64 15.31 0.46
N GLU A 324 -14.63 15.01 -0.83
CA GLU A 324 -14.25 15.95 -1.89
C GLU A 324 -15.12 17.21 -1.86
N ASP A 325 -16.43 17.05 -1.75
CA ASP A 325 -17.37 18.16 -1.69
C ASP A 325 -17.20 19.00 -0.41
N MET A 326 -17.00 18.36 0.75
CA MET A 326 -16.67 19.05 2.00
C MET A 326 -15.36 19.86 1.86
N ALA A 327 -14.32 19.26 1.30
CA ALA A 327 -13.04 19.91 1.11
C ALA A 327 -13.14 21.10 0.15
N LYS A 328 -13.82 20.94 -0.99
CA LYS A 328 -14.09 22.02 -1.97
C LYS A 328 -14.90 23.15 -1.38
N PHE A 329 -15.95 22.84 -0.61
CA PHE A 329 -16.71 23.88 0.09
C PHE A 329 -15.82 24.69 1.03
N MET A 330 -15.01 24.01 1.83
CA MET A 330 -14.07 24.68 2.75
C MET A 330 -13.03 25.52 1.98
N GLU A 331 -12.53 25.02 0.87
CA GLU A 331 -11.57 25.74 0.03
C GLU A 331 -12.15 27.03 -0.55
N HIS A 332 -13.40 26.99 -1.02
CA HIS A 332 -14.02 28.15 -1.68
C HIS A 332 -14.60 29.19 -0.70
N HIS A 333 -15.01 28.75 0.50
CA HIS A 333 -15.85 29.58 1.38
C HIS A 333 -15.29 29.80 2.80
N CYS A 334 -14.27 29.01 3.23
CA CYS A 334 -13.89 28.98 4.63
C CYS A 334 -12.44 29.39 4.91
N LEU A 335 -11.57 29.53 3.89
CA LEU A 335 -10.13 29.73 4.09
C LEU A 335 -9.78 30.98 4.89
N GLU A 336 -10.55 32.06 4.75
CA GLU A 336 -10.28 33.35 5.39
C GLU A 336 -11.02 33.54 6.72
N GLN A 337 -11.85 32.55 7.12
CA GLN A 337 -12.62 32.63 8.35
C GLN A 337 -11.71 32.58 9.58
N GLU A 338 -11.80 33.60 10.44
CA GLU A 338 -11.01 33.66 11.69
C GLU A 338 -11.24 32.42 12.56
N GLY A 339 -10.16 31.78 13.00
CA GLY A 339 -10.19 30.61 13.87
C GLY A 339 -10.82 29.37 13.24
N ILE A 340 -10.82 29.26 11.89
CA ILE A 340 -11.33 28.08 11.20
C ILE A 340 -10.65 26.80 11.73
N LEU A 341 -11.36 25.69 11.85
CA LEU A 341 -11.01 24.46 12.53
C LEU A 341 -10.97 24.57 14.08
N ARG A 342 -10.56 25.71 14.65
CA ARG A 342 -10.40 25.92 16.10
C ARG A 342 -11.72 26.30 16.79
N ILE A 343 -12.44 27.28 16.24
CA ILE A 343 -13.70 27.72 16.83
C ILE A 343 -14.77 26.68 16.58
N PRO A 344 -15.46 26.18 17.63
CA PRO A 344 -16.48 25.18 17.47
C PRO A 344 -17.71 25.73 16.74
N GLY A 345 -18.31 24.91 15.87
CA GLY A 345 -19.62 25.18 15.31
C GLY A 345 -20.77 24.91 16.31
N SER A 346 -21.98 25.18 15.90
CA SER A 346 -23.18 24.86 16.74
C SER A 346 -23.51 23.39 16.68
N ALA A 347 -23.52 22.70 17.82
CA ALA A 347 -23.82 21.26 17.90
C ALA A 347 -25.16 20.89 17.26
N SER A 348 -26.20 21.73 17.42
CA SER A 348 -27.53 21.49 16.82
C SER A 348 -27.50 21.59 15.29
N ARG A 349 -26.80 22.61 14.74
CA ARG A 349 -26.67 22.79 13.29
C ARG A 349 -25.79 21.67 12.68
N ILE A 350 -24.71 21.29 13.34
CA ILE A 350 -23.85 20.18 12.89
C ILE A 350 -24.63 18.87 12.84
N LYS A 351 -25.45 18.58 13.87
CA LYS A 351 -26.31 17.39 13.90
C LYS A 351 -27.32 17.39 12.75
N GLN A 352 -27.92 18.55 12.48
CA GLN A 352 -28.86 18.69 11.36
C GLN A 352 -28.14 18.56 10.00
N LEU A 353 -27.01 19.22 9.83
CA LEU A 353 -26.19 19.15 8.62
C LEU A 353 -25.72 17.71 8.32
N ARG A 354 -25.28 16.99 9.35
CA ARG A 354 -24.95 15.57 9.25
C ARG A 354 -26.12 14.74 8.74
N LYS A 355 -27.31 14.95 9.33
CA LYS A 355 -28.52 14.26 8.91
C LYS A 355 -28.90 14.61 7.46
N ASP A 356 -28.84 15.88 7.10
CA ASP A 356 -29.15 16.32 5.74
C ASP A 356 -28.18 15.71 4.71
N LEU A 357 -26.88 15.56 5.05
CA LEU A 357 -25.92 14.86 4.20
C LEU A 357 -26.26 13.39 4.04
N GLU A 358 -26.53 12.66 5.15
CA GLU A 358 -26.93 11.25 5.10
C GLU A 358 -28.15 11.02 4.20
N ASP A 359 -29.17 11.88 4.33
CA ASP A 359 -30.45 11.69 3.66
C ASP A 359 -30.45 12.18 2.19
N LYS A 360 -29.64 13.21 1.85
CA LYS A 360 -29.78 13.99 0.62
C LYS A 360 -28.58 13.96 -0.32
N PHE A 361 -27.40 13.53 0.13
CA PHE A 361 -26.17 13.62 -0.66
C PHE A 361 -26.27 12.80 -1.95
N TYR A 362 -26.50 11.50 -1.85
CA TYR A 362 -26.57 10.61 -3.00
C TYR A 362 -27.82 10.78 -3.85
N SER A 363 -28.88 11.44 -3.33
CA SER A 363 -30.05 11.83 -4.12
C SER A 363 -29.82 13.11 -4.95
N GLY A 364 -28.66 13.78 -4.77
CA GLY A 364 -28.32 15.03 -5.46
C GLY A 364 -29.14 16.24 -5.01
N THR A 365 -29.86 16.12 -3.88
CA THR A 365 -30.74 17.21 -3.34
C THR A 365 -30.06 17.96 -2.19
N PHE A 366 -28.86 17.58 -1.78
CA PHE A 366 -28.11 18.29 -0.76
C PHE A 366 -27.52 19.60 -1.33
N SER A 367 -27.55 20.66 -0.51
CA SER A 367 -26.99 21.96 -0.88
C SER A 367 -26.17 22.57 0.24
N TRP A 368 -24.99 23.07 -0.09
CA TRP A 368 -24.10 23.79 0.83
C TRP A 368 -24.55 25.24 1.10
N VAL A 369 -25.61 25.72 0.48
CA VAL A 369 -26.16 27.06 0.69
C VAL A 369 -26.54 27.22 2.16
N ASN A 370 -26.10 28.32 2.81
CA ASN A 370 -26.30 28.65 4.21
C ASN A 370 -25.56 27.76 5.24
N VAL A 371 -24.63 26.91 4.80
CA VAL A 371 -23.74 26.21 5.73
C VAL A 371 -22.67 27.19 6.24
N LEU A 372 -22.53 27.27 7.58
CA LEU A 372 -21.54 28.16 8.17
C LEU A 372 -20.14 27.52 8.18
N PRO A 373 -19.04 28.28 7.98
CA PRO A 373 -17.69 27.76 7.91
C PRO A 373 -17.27 26.88 9.11
N HIS A 374 -17.58 27.29 10.33
CA HIS A 374 -17.24 26.53 11.54
C HIS A 374 -18.03 25.22 11.66
N ASP A 375 -19.29 25.20 11.16
CA ASP A 375 -20.12 23.99 11.16
C ASP A 375 -19.58 22.99 10.13
N ALA A 376 -19.16 23.45 8.95
CA ALA A 376 -18.51 22.61 7.93
C ALA A 376 -17.16 22.04 8.41
N ALA A 377 -16.34 22.86 9.05
CA ALA A 377 -15.06 22.42 9.62
C ALA A 377 -15.25 21.35 10.73
N ALA A 378 -16.25 21.55 11.59
CA ALA A 378 -16.60 20.56 12.61
C ALA A 378 -17.11 19.26 12.02
N LEU A 379 -17.90 19.32 10.93
CA LEU A 379 -18.42 18.15 10.23
C LEU A 379 -17.28 17.36 9.55
N LEU A 380 -16.31 18.04 8.90
CA LEU A 380 -15.12 17.40 8.33
C LEU A 380 -14.33 16.64 9.41
N LYS A 381 -14.09 17.27 10.57
CA LYS A 381 -13.42 16.61 11.69
C LYS A 381 -14.24 15.42 12.23
N GLN A 382 -15.54 15.54 12.30
CA GLN A 382 -16.44 14.46 12.71
C GLN A 382 -16.38 13.29 11.72
N PHE A 383 -16.38 13.54 10.40
CA PHE A 383 -16.23 12.51 9.39
C PHE A 383 -14.94 11.68 9.60
N LEU A 384 -13.80 12.36 9.81
CA LEU A 384 -12.52 11.68 10.06
C LEU A 384 -12.54 10.81 11.33
N ARG A 385 -13.17 11.29 12.41
CA ARG A 385 -13.26 10.57 13.69
C ARG A 385 -14.19 9.37 13.65
N GLU A 386 -15.25 9.42 12.83
CA GLU A 386 -16.23 8.35 12.70
C GLU A 386 -15.80 7.26 11.70
N LEU A 387 -14.69 7.43 11.00
CA LEU A 387 -14.16 6.37 10.16
C LEU A 387 -13.91 5.11 10.98
N PRO A 388 -14.49 3.94 10.61
CA PRO A 388 -14.27 2.68 11.30
C PRO A 388 -12.80 2.23 11.23
N HIS A 389 -12.12 2.58 10.12
CA HIS A 389 -10.68 2.48 9.96
C HIS A 389 -10.10 3.89 9.86
N PRO A 390 -9.21 4.30 10.77
CA PRO A 390 -8.61 5.63 10.74
C PRO A 390 -7.99 5.95 9.37
N LEU A 391 -7.89 7.22 9.03
CA LEU A 391 -7.30 7.65 7.75
C LEU A 391 -5.87 7.13 7.58
N LEU A 392 -5.06 7.11 8.66
CA LEU A 392 -3.70 6.55 8.69
C LEU A 392 -3.66 5.02 8.86
N THR A 393 -4.82 4.36 8.85
CA THR A 393 -5.07 2.93 9.08
C THR A 393 -4.69 2.43 10.47
N HIS A 394 -5.30 1.34 10.94
CA HIS A 394 -4.91 0.72 12.22
C HIS A 394 -3.49 0.14 12.18
N GLU A 395 -3.05 -0.25 10.99
CA GLU A 395 -1.76 -0.92 10.78
C GLU A 395 -0.59 0.04 10.93
N TYR A 396 -0.74 1.30 10.51
CA TYR A 396 0.37 2.24 10.41
C TYR A 396 0.26 3.44 11.35
N ILE A 397 -0.86 3.67 12.01
CA ILE A 397 -1.07 4.85 12.88
C ILE A 397 -0.02 4.94 14.00
N GLU A 398 0.36 3.80 14.60
CA GLU A 398 1.42 3.73 15.60
C GLU A 398 2.79 4.01 14.99
N ALA A 399 3.05 3.46 13.80
CA ALA A 399 4.28 3.72 13.06
C ALA A 399 4.46 5.21 12.73
N PHE A 400 3.40 5.88 12.27
CA PHE A 400 3.42 7.34 12.07
C PHE A 400 3.77 8.10 13.36
N ALA A 401 3.20 7.70 14.51
CA ALA A 401 3.48 8.36 15.78
C ALA A 401 4.92 8.15 16.25
N GLN A 402 5.51 6.98 15.96
CA GLN A 402 6.90 6.65 16.34
C GLN A 402 7.97 7.42 15.55
N VAL A 403 7.62 8.04 14.42
CA VAL A 403 8.57 8.83 13.61
C VAL A 403 9.21 9.95 14.43
N GLU A 404 8.52 10.53 15.41
CA GLU A 404 9.07 11.58 16.29
C GLU A 404 10.32 11.11 17.07
N ASN A 405 10.50 9.81 17.29
CA ASN A 405 11.65 9.25 17.99
C ASN A 405 12.93 9.24 17.13
N ILE A 406 12.83 9.50 15.83
CA ILE A 406 13.98 9.60 14.93
C ILE A 406 14.58 11.00 15.05
N GLN A 407 15.90 11.11 15.26
CA GLN A 407 16.55 12.41 15.51
C GLN A 407 16.72 13.23 14.22
N ASP A 408 17.09 12.58 13.12
CA ASP A 408 17.36 13.25 11.86
C ASP A 408 16.07 13.54 11.07
N LYS A 409 15.91 14.81 10.63
CA LYS A 409 14.72 15.26 9.90
C LYS A 409 14.60 14.66 8.51
N LYS A 410 15.70 14.39 7.82
CA LYS A 410 15.67 13.71 6.51
C LYS A 410 15.20 12.26 6.66
N GLN A 411 15.69 11.56 7.70
CA GLN A 411 15.24 10.20 8.01
C GLN A 411 13.77 10.17 8.45
N GLN A 412 13.30 11.17 9.22
CA GLN A 412 11.88 11.32 9.54
C GLN A 412 11.04 11.44 8.27
N LEU A 413 11.49 12.27 7.30
CA LEU A 413 10.79 12.46 6.02
C LEU A 413 10.79 11.18 5.17
N LEU A 414 11.90 10.46 5.13
CA LEU A 414 11.98 9.18 4.43
C LEU A 414 10.98 8.17 5.02
N VAL A 415 10.94 8.03 6.33
CA VAL A 415 9.99 7.13 7.01
C VAL A 415 8.54 7.56 6.75
N LEU A 416 8.22 8.85 6.82
CA LEU A 416 6.88 9.37 6.49
C LEU A 416 6.51 9.10 5.03
N ASN A 417 7.44 9.28 4.10
CA ASN A 417 7.25 8.96 2.69
C ASN A 417 6.92 7.47 2.50
N LEU A 418 7.72 6.56 3.08
CA LEU A 418 7.48 5.12 3.01
C LEU A 418 6.11 4.73 3.60
N LEU A 419 5.73 5.33 4.74
CA LEU A 419 4.42 5.11 5.35
C LEU A 419 3.28 5.55 4.42
N ILE A 420 3.42 6.66 3.71
CA ILE A 420 2.44 7.13 2.71
C ILE A 420 2.36 6.16 1.53
N LEU A 421 3.49 5.63 1.05
CA LEU A 421 3.49 4.61 -0.01
C LEU A 421 2.75 3.34 0.41
N LEU A 422 2.80 2.99 1.70
CA LEU A 422 2.13 1.81 2.27
C LEU A 422 0.62 1.98 2.45
N LEU A 423 0.11 3.19 2.54
CA LEU A 423 -1.34 3.44 2.69
C LEU A 423 -2.13 2.88 1.50
N PRO A 424 -3.34 2.36 1.74
CA PRO A 424 -4.28 2.05 0.66
C PRO A 424 -4.52 3.28 -0.23
N PRO A 425 -4.71 3.11 -1.55
CA PRO A 425 -4.86 4.25 -2.48
C PRO A 425 -5.92 5.25 -2.05
N VAL A 426 -7.09 4.80 -1.60
CA VAL A 426 -8.18 5.67 -1.15
C VAL A 426 -7.78 6.49 0.07
N ASN A 427 -7.14 5.86 1.07
CA ASN A 427 -6.65 6.54 2.27
C ASN A 427 -5.59 7.58 1.90
N ARG A 428 -4.62 7.21 1.06
CA ARG A 428 -3.54 8.08 0.60
C ARG A 428 -4.06 9.30 -0.16
N ASN A 429 -5.01 9.11 -1.09
CA ASN A 429 -5.58 10.19 -1.88
C ASN A 429 -6.47 11.12 -1.02
N THR A 430 -7.24 10.56 -0.08
CA THR A 430 -8.04 11.34 0.88
C THR A 430 -7.14 12.13 1.83
N LEU A 431 -6.04 11.54 2.30
CA LEU A 431 -5.04 12.24 3.11
C LEU A 431 -4.40 13.39 2.31
N LYS A 432 -4.03 13.17 1.05
CA LYS A 432 -3.46 14.22 0.18
C LYS A 432 -4.40 15.41 0.08
N MET A 433 -5.66 15.17 -0.27
CA MET A 433 -6.67 16.24 -0.37
C MET A 433 -6.86 16.99 0.95
N LEU A 434 -6.85 16.27 2.09
CA LEU A 434 -6.91 16.89 3.41
C LEU A 434 -5.71 17.80 3.64
N LEU A 435 -4.49 17.31 3.38
CA LEU A 435 -3.25 18.08 3.62
C LEU A 435 -3.16 19.31 2.71
N GLU A 436 -3.59 19.22 1.44
CA GLU A 436 -3.70 20.34 0.52
C GLU A 436 -4.64 21.42 1.04
N LEU A 437 -5.82 21.03 1.54
CA LEU A 437 -6.76 21.96 2.19
C LEU A 437 -6.13 22.61 3.42
N LEU A 438 -5.49 21.83 4.30
CA LEU A 438 -4.84 22.35 5.50
C LEU A 438 -3.70 23.33 5.16
N LEU A 439 -2.91 23.05 4.13
CA LEU A 439 -1.88 23.96 3.65
C LEU A 439 -2.49 25.29 3.17
N LYS A 440 -3.56 25.24 2.37
CA LYS A 440 -4.27 26.45 1.90
C LYS A 440 -4.81 27.27 3.07
N ILE A 441 -5.32 26.63 4.13
CA ILE A 441 -5.73 27.32 5.37
C ILE A 441 -4.53 28.03 6.01
N THR A 442 -3.39 27.36 6.15
CA THR A 442 -2.18 27.96 6.76
C THR A 442 -1.62 29.13 5.95
N GLN A 443 -1.74 29.09 4.63
CA GLN A 443 -1.34 30.19 3.74
C GLN A 443 -2.14 31.49 3.99
N LYS A 444 -3.39 31.35 4.47
CA LYS A 444 -4.27 32.47 4.82
C LYS A 444 -4.17 32.92 6.29
N ARG A 445 -3.07 32.56 7.00
CA ARG A 445 -2.86 32.82 8.43
C ARG A 445 -2.98 34.28 8.85
N ARG A 446 -2.77 35.24 7.94
CA ARG A 446 -2.91 36.68 8.22
C ARG A 446 -4.37 37.06 8.48
N THR A 447 -5.31 36.41 7.84
CA THR A 447 -6.76 36.67 7.95
C THR A 447 -7.42 35.72 8.94
N ASN A 448 -7.17 34.44 8.82
CA ASN A 448 -7.83 33.43 9.64
C ASN A 448 -7.17 33.15 10.99
N LEU A 449 -5.98 33.66 11.25
CA LEU A 449 -5.16 33.48 12.47
C LEU A 449 -4.81 32.02 12.77
N MET A 450 -4.78 31.16 11.71
CA MET A 450 -4.49 29.74 11.79
C MET A 450 -3.16 29.42 11.12
N GLY A 451 -2.07 29.55 11.89
CA GLY A 451 -0.73 29.13 11.46
C GLY A 451 -0.55 27.62 11.48
N LEU A 452 0.56 27.15 10.92
CA LEU A 452 0.87 25.74 10.74
C LEU A 452 0.82 24.95 12.08
N SER A 453 1.41 25.52 13.14
CA SER A 453 1.39 24.90 14.46
C SER A 453 -0.04 24.76 15.04
N ASN A 454 -0.88 25.80 14.90
CA ASN A 454 -2.27 25.75 15.38
C ASN A 454 -3.10 24.71 14.63
N VAL A 455 -2.98 24.67 13.29
CA VAL A 455 -3.69 23.70 12.46
C VAL A 455 -3.25 22.28 12.80
N SER A 456 -1.95 22.03 12.92
CA SER A 456 -1.39 20.73 13.24
C SER A 456 -1.85 20.21 14.59
N MET A 457 -1.87 21.06 15.61
CA MET A 457 -2.30 20.71 16.94
C MET A 457 -3.78 20.33 17.02
N ILE A 458 -4.63 21.04 16.29
CA ILE A 458 -6.07 20.73 16.24
C ILE A 458 -6.35 19.47 15.43
N MET A 459 -5.58 19.23 14.36
CA MET A 459 -5.83 18.08 13.48
C MET A 459 -5.22 16.77 14.00
N ALA A 460 -4.13 16.82 14.79
CA ALA A 460 -3.47 15.63 15.33
C ALA A 460 -4.43 14.67 16.06
N PRO A 461 -5.26 15.10 17.01
CA PRO A 461 -6.19 14.19 17.67
C PRO A 461 -7.25 13.59 16.73
N ASN A 462 -7.60 14.29 15.64
CA ASN A 462 -8.55 13.78 14.65
C ASN A 462 -7.96 12.71 13.71
N LEU A 463 -6.63 12.67 13.58
CA LEU A 463 -5.91 11.70 12.74
C LEU A 463 -5.37 10.53 13.56
N PHE A 464 -4.93 10.77 14.83
CA PHE A 464 -4.21 9.77 15.63
C PHE A 464 -5.04 9.13 16.73
N LEU A 465 -6.13 9.78 17.20
CA LEU A 465 -6.98 9.20 18.24
C LEU A 465 -8.08 8.34 17.62
N SER A 466 -7.97 7.04 17.78
CA SER A 466 -9.08 6.12 17.49
C SER A 466 -10.06 6.10 18.67
N PRO A 467 -11.37 5.95 18.44
CA PRO A 467 -12.35 5.72 19.51
C PRO A 467 -12.01 4.54 20.43
N SER A 468 -11.25 3.57 19.91
CA SER A 468 -10.80 2.39 20.67
C SER A 468 -9.51 2.59 21.49
N SER A 469 -8.78 3.71 21.29
CA SER A 469 -7.54 3.99 22.06
C SER A 469 -7.80 4.51 23.50
N ARG A 470 -9.04 4.58 23.94
CA ARG A 470 -9.42 5.16 25.25
C ARG A 470 -9.23 4.14 26.35
N SER A 471 -8.02 4.02 26.88
CA SER A 471 -7.79 3.30 28.13
C SER A 471 -8.29 4.16 29.30
N LYS A 472 -9.17 3.60 30.15
CA LYS A 472 -9.74 4.26 31.32
C LYS A 472 -8.77 4.35 32.54
N THR A 473 -7.48 4.11 32.32
CA THR A 473 -6.47 4.07 33.40
C THR A 473 -5.88 5.45 33.68
N LYS A 474 -6.00 5.88 34.92
CA LYS A 474 -5.62 7.21 35.47
C LYS A 474 -4.10 7.53 35.45
N GLY A 475 -3.22 6.66 34.91
CA GLY A 475 -1.77 6.85 34.90
C GLY A 475 -1.20 7.47 33.65
N VAL A 476 -2.03 7.85 32.65
CA VAL A 476 -1.65 8.06 31.25
C VAL A 476 -1.35 9.53 30.88
N ARG A 477 -1.55 10.48 31.81
CA ARG A 477 -1.58 11.92 31.49
C ARG A 477 -0.25 12.49 30.97
N GLU A 478 0.89 12.05 31.45
CA GLU A 478 2.20 12.54 31.01
C GLU A 478 2.59 11.91 29.66
N MET A 479 2.29 10.64 29.48
CA MET A 479 2.51 9.91 28.24
C MET A 479 1.58 10.45 27.12
N GLU A 480 0.33 10.79 27.44
CA GLU A 480 -0.60 11.43 26.50
C GLU A 480 -0.14 12.83 26.08
N ILE A 481 0.46 13.62 26.98
CA ILE A 481 1.01 14.95 26.66
C ILE A 481 2.21 14.82 25.71
N SER A 482 3.11 13.88 25.95
CA SER A 482 4.25 13.62 25.08
C SER A 482 3.80 13.15 23.70
N MET A 483 2.83 12.23 23.62
CA MET A 483 2.23 11.79 22.36
C MET A 483 1.52 12.94 21.64
N ALA A 484 0.89 13.85 22.35
CA ALA A 484 0.22 15.00 21.77
C ALA A 484 1.19 15.93 21.04
N ALA A 485 2.33 16.23 21.65
CA ALA A 485 3.35 17.07 21.04
C ALA A 485 3.96 16.37 19.81
N GLY A 486 4.34 15.10 19.93
CA GLY A 486 4.93 14.32 18.85
C GLY A 486 3.99 14.18 17.64
N THR A 487 2.73 13.79 17.87
CA THR A 487 1.75 13.67 16.77
C THR A 487 1.44 15.00 16.10
N SER A 488 1.47 16.11 16.86
CA SER A 488 1.32 17.46 16.28
C SER A 488 2.49 17.80 15.37
N ASN A 489 3.74 17.48 15.75
CA ASN A 489 4.92 17.66 14.90
C ASN A 489 4.84 16.84 13.62
N ILE A 490 4.38 15.57 13.72
CA ILE A 490 4.17 14.72 12.55
C ILE A 490 3.14 15.34 11.58
N VAL A 491 1.99 15.83 12.09
CA VAL A 491 1.00 16.52 11.24
C VAL A 491 1.57 17.77 10.62
N MET A 492 2.41 18.51 11.35
CA MET A 492 3.11 19.69 10.85
C MET A 492 4.01 19.34 9.66
N MET A 493 4.78 18.26 9.76
CA MET A 493 5.63 17.75 8.69
C MET A 493 4.80 17.28 7.49
N LEU A 494 3.71 16.54 7.72
CA LEU A 494 2.80 16.08 6.68
C LEU A 494 2.21 17.26 5.86
N ILE A 495 1.84 18.34 6.52
CA ILE A 495 1.31 19.53 5.84
C ILE A 495 2.43 20.27 5.08
N LYS A 496 3.59 20.48 5.72
CA LYS A 496 4.67 21.30 5.16
C LYS A 496 5.35 20.66 3.95
N TYR A 497 5.57 19.33 4.02
CA TYR A 497 6.41 18.61 3.05
C TYR A 497 5.62 17.70 2.12
N GLN A 498 4.32 17.93 1.94
CA GLN A 498 3.48 17.07 1.13
C GLN A 498 4.00 16.83 -0.30
N ASP A 499 4.65 17.82 -0.93
CA ASP A 499 5.21 17.64 -2.27
C ASP A 499 6.32 16.57 -2.29
N ILE A 500 7.14 16.52 -1.23
CA ILE A 500 8.21 15.53 -1.06
C ILE A 500 7.63 14.17 -0.73
N LEU A 501 6.63 14.14 0.15
CA LEU A 501 6.08 12.90 0.71
C LEU A 501 5.31 12.05 -0.30
N TRP A 502 4.90 12.61 -1.44
CA TRP A 502 4.24 11.88 -2.54
C TRP A 502 5.20 11.49 -3.67
N THR A 503 6.51 11.67 -3.50
CA THR A 503 7.51 11.12 -4.43
C THR A 503 7.75 9.64 -4.16
N VAL A 504 8.25 8.93 -5.16
CA VAL A 504 8.74 7.56 -5.01
C VAL A 504 10.28 7.60 -5.04
N PRO A 505 10.97 7.12 -3.99
CA PRO A 505 12.43 7.09 -3.95
C PRO A 505 13.01 6.36 -5.17
N SER A 506 14.00 6.96 -5.82
CA SER A 506 14.60 6.43 -7.06
C SER A 506 15.20 5.03 -6.86
N VAL A 507 15.72 4.76 -5.67
CA VAL A 507 16.29 3.45 -5.32
C VAL A 507 15.23 2.35 -5.34
N LEU A 508 14.02 2.60 -4.83
CA LEU A 508 12.92 1.61 -4.89
C LEU A 508 12.51 1.32 -6.35
N ILE A 509 12.54 2.34 -7.20
CA ILE A 509 12.27 2.14 -8.64
C ILE A 509 13.37 1.30 -9.28
N GLN A 510 14.64 1.55 -8.96
CA GLN A 510 15.76 0.76 -9.45
C GLN A 510 15.69 -0.70 -8.98
N GLN A 511 15.36 -0.94 -7.71
CA GLN A 511 15.16 -2.29 -7.17
C GLN A 511 14.02 -3.02 -7.91
N MET A 512 12.90 -2.35 -8.11
CA MET A 512 11.76 -2.89 -8.87
C MET A 512 12.17 -3.25 -10.31
N ARG A 513 12.87 -2.36 -11.01
CA ARG A 513 13.37 -2.63 -12.38
C ARG A 513 14.28 -3.85 -12.42
N HIS A 514 15.19 -3.97 -11.45
CA HIS A 514 16.09 -5.11 -11.36
C HIS A 514 15.33 -6.42 -11.10
N GLN A 515 14.33 -6.41 -10.22
CA GLN A 515 13.46 -7.57 -10.00
C GLN A 515 12.73 -7.98 -11.28
N ASN A 516 12.14 -7.03 -12.00
CA ASN A 516 11.43 -7.27 -13.25
C ASN A 516 12.37 -7.82 -14.35
N GLU A 517 13.59 -7.33 -14.41
CA GLU A 517 14.60 -7.81 -15.36
C GLU A 517 15.00 -9.27 -15.10
N LEU A 518 15.25 -9.63 -13.84
CA LEU A 518 15.56 -11.01 -13.47
C LEU A 518 14.37 -11.95 -13.76
N GLU A 519 13.16 -11.52 -13.53
CA GLU A 519 11.97 -12.30 -13.90
C GLU A 519 11.83 -12.49 -15.42
N MET A 520 12.09 -11.44 -16.19
CA MET A 520 12.06 -11.55 -17.68
C MET A 520 13.12 -12.50 -18.18
N GLN A 521 14.35 -12.44 -17.64
CA GLN A 521 15.43 -13.35 -17.99
C GLN A 521 15.06 -14.81 -17.68
N LYS A 522 14.45 -15.07 -16.50
CA LYS A 522 13.95 -16.38 -16.11
C LYS A 522 12.88 -16.89 -17.10
N LYS A 523 11.86 -16.08 -17.37
CA LYS A 523 10.77 -16.42 -18.33
C LYS A 523 11.32 -16.68 -19.75
N ASN A 524 12.35 -15.95 -20.19
CA ASN A 524 12.98 -16.14 -21.49
C ASN A 524 13.80 -17.43 -21.55
N ARG A 525 14.51 -17.79 -20.47
CA ARG A 525 15.19 -19.10 -20.35
C ARG A 525 14.20 -20.26 -20.42
N GLU A 526 13.10 -20.19 -19.68
CA GLU A 526 12.03 -21.21 -19.71
C GLU A 526 11.42 -21.35 -21.10
N LYS A 527 11.10 -20.25 -21.77
CA LYS A 527 10.60 -20.26 -23.16
C LYS A 527 11.60 -20.85 -24.12
N SER A 528 12.89 -20.61 -23.97
CA SER A 528 13.96 -21.17 -24.80
C SER A 528 14.09 -22.67 -24.60
N ILE A 529 14.05 -23.14 -23.35
CA ILE A 529 14.04 -24.56 -23.01
C ILE A 529 12.81 -25.26 -23.60
N MET A 530 11.63 -24.67 -23.46
CA MET A 530 10.39 -25.21 -24.03
C MET A 530 10.38 -25.22 -25.55
N LYS A 531 10.98 -24.22 -26.19
CA LYS A 531 11.21 -24.23 -27.65
C LYS A 531 12.16 -25.33 -28.09
N PHE A 532 13.23 -25.56 -27.32
CA PHE A 532 14.19 -26.63 -27.60
C PHE A 532 13.54 -28.02 -27.49
N LEU A 533 12.72 -28.24 -26.45
CA LEU A 533 11.99 -29.49 -26.25
C LEU A 533 10.87 -29.74 -27.29
N ARG A 534 10.37 -28.70 -27.97
CA ARG A 534 9.31 -28.80 -28.99
C ARG A 534 9.83 -28.92 -30.44
N LYS A 535 11.16 -28.96 -30.66
CA LYS A 535 11.78 -28.85 -32.00
C LYS A 535 11.67 -30.12 -32.85
N ASP A 536 10.93 -31.15 -32.42
CA ASP A 536 10.79 -32.40 -33.18
C ASP A 536 9.53 -32.53 -34.06
N LYS A 537 8.66 -31.54 -34.13
CA LYS A 537 7.52 -31.55 -35.07
C LYS A 537 7.00 -30.12 -35.28
N ALA A 538 7.44 -29.46 -36.38
CA ALA A 538 6.55 -28.61 -37.16
C ALA A 538 7.26 -27.86 -38.26
N ASP A 539 6.66 -27.98 -39.43
CA ASP A 539 6.98 -27.36 -40.67
C ASP A 539 7.05 -25.84 -40.68
N VAL A 540 7.88 -25.40 -41.61
CA VAL A 540 8.19 -24.05 -42.06
C VAL A 540 6.92 -23.29 -42.48
N TYR A 541 6.39 -22.47 -41.55
CA TYR A 541 5.65 -21.26 -41.97
C TYR A 541 6.49 -20.03 -41.58
N LYS A 542 7.12 -19.43 -42.59
CA LYS A 542 7.77 -18.11 -42.48
C LYS A 542 6.70 -17.09 -42.13
N LYS A 543 6.70 -16.65 -40.87
CA LYS A 543 6.00 -15.41 -40.49
C LYS A 543 6.68 -14.24 -41.21
N PRO A 544 5.92 -13.21 -41.64
CA PRO A 544 6.51 -12.00 -42.23
C PRO A 544 7.47 -11.40 -41.19
N ALA A 545 8.61 -10.90 -41.72
CA ALA A 545 9.64 -10.28 -40.90
C ALA A 545 9.01 -9.11 -40.12
N VAL A 546 8.86 -9.29 -38.83
CA VAL A 546 8.65 -8.18 -37.89
C VAL A 546 9.95 -7.38 -37.98
N ILE A 547 9.88 -6.11 -38.36
CA ILE A 547 10.99 -5.17 -38.32
C ILE A 547 11.47 -5.18 -36.88
N ASN A 548 12.64 -5.78 -36.63
CA ASN A 548 13.25 -5.79 -35.30
C ASN A 548 13.68 -4.35 -34.98
N GLU A 549 13.37 -3.87 -33.80
CA GLU A 549 13.83 -2.57 -33.29
C GLU A 549 15.37 -2.43 -33.25
N GLY A 550 16.12 -3.53 -33.42
CA GLY A 550 17.58 -3.55 -33.56
C GLY A 550 18.15 -2.95 -34.88
N ASP A 551 17.31 -2.50 -35.80
CA ASP A 551 17.73 -1.88 -37.07
C ASP A 551 17.94 -0.35 -36.98
N PHE A 552 17.71 0.25 -35.75
CA PHE A 552 17.99 1.67 -35.54
C PHE A 552 19.42 1.88 -35.02
N GLU A 553 20.06 2.97 -35.45
CA GLU A 553 21.34 3.43 -34.88
C GLU A 553 21.21 3.57 -33.34
N GLU A 554 22.26 3.22 -32.59
CA GLU A 554 22.31 3.42 -31.15
C GLU A 554 21.89 4.87 -30.79
N GLY A 555 20.94 5.00 -29.86
CA GLY A 555 20.44 6.31 -29.43
C GLY A 555 19.30 6.89 -30.27
N VAL A 556 18.62 6.10 -31.09
CA VAL A 556 17.37 6.51 -31.77
C VAL A 556 16.19 5.74 -31.17
N ILE A 557 15.18 6.47 -30.66
CA ILE A 557 13.95 5.88 -30.13
C ILE A 557 12.77 6.17 -31.06
N ARG A 558 11.81 5.23 -31.07
CA ARG A 558 10.51 5.41 -31.72
C ARG A 558 9.50 5.90 -30.70
N VAL A 559 8.90 7.05 -30.96
CA VAL A 559 7.88 7.65 -30.08
C VAL A 559 6.52 7.59 -30.74
N LEU A 560 5.54 7.07 -30.02
CA LEU A 560 4.14 6.97 -30.44
C LEU A 560 3.34 8.12 -29.82
N ALA A 561 2.49 8.75 -30.59
CA ALA A 561 1.63 9.86 -30.12
C ALA A 561 0.22 9.72 -30.74
N PRO A 562 -0.57 8.71 -30.32
CA PRO A 562 -1.83 8.36 -30.99
C PRO A 562 -2.87 9.48 -30.94
N SER A 563 -2.80 10.37 -29.94
CA SER A 563 -3.70 11.52 -29.75
C SER A 563 -3.27 12.79 -30.50
N LEU A 564 -2.06 12.81 -31.10
CA LEU A 564 -1.52 13.96 -31.80
C LEU A 564 -1.57 13.78 -33.32
N THR A 565 -1.49 14.89 -34.05
CA THR A 565 -1.52 14.90 -35.52
C THR A 565 -0.41 14.09 -36.15
N LYS A 566 0.75 13.97 -35.47
CA LYS A 566 1.86 13.10 -35.87
C LYS A 566 1.87 11.88 -34.96
N SER A 567 1.31 10.79 -35.43
CA SER A 567 1.10 9.58 -34.64
C SER A 567 2.36 8.80 -34.26
N CYS A 568 3.49 9.01 -35.00
CA CYS A 568 4.75 8.31 -34.75
C CYS A 568 5.94 9.08 -35.32
N ALA A 569 7.07 9.10 -34.64
CA ALA A 569 8.34 9.61 -35.14
C ALA A 569 9.54 8.91 -34.49
N ALA A 570 10.66 8.84 -35.25
CA ALA A 570 11.96 8.51 -34.73
C ALA A 570 12.62 9.77 -34.16
N VAL A 571 13.16 9.67 -32.93
CA VAL A 571 13.84 10.77 -32.25
C VAL A 571 15.25 10.32 -31.89
N LYS A 572 16.26 11.06 -32.40
CA LYS A 572 17.67 10.85 -32.05
C LYS A 572 17.90 11.48 -30.66
N LEU A 573 18.44 10.68 -29.75
CA LEU A 573 18.79 11.10 -28.39
C LEU A 573 20.22 11.64 -28.37
N THR A 574 20.42 12.63 -27.53
CA THR A 574 21.73 13.18 -27.17
C THR A 574 21.83 13.25 -25.65
N ASP A 575 23.02 13.51 -25.13
CA ASP A 575 23.25 13.62 -23.68
C ASP A 575 22.35 14.64 -22.98
N ASN A 576 21.85 15.65 -23.72
CA ASN A 576 21.00 16.73 -23.20
C ASN A 576 19.52 16.58 -23.59
N THR A 577 19.14 15.53 -24.29
CA THR A 577 17.74 15.35 -24.72
C THR A 577 16.86 14.98 -23.51
N THR A 578 15.88 15.83 -23.22
CA THR A 578 14.91 15.60 -22.12
C THR A 578 13.58 15.04 -22.64
N ALA A 579 12.76 14.51 -21.73
CA ALA A 579 11.40 14.07 -22.06
C ALA A 579 10.54 15.25 -22.55
N GLY A 580 10.73 16.44 -21.97
CA GLY A 580 10.09 17.68 -22.45
C GLY A 580 10.44 18.00 -23.90
N ASP A 581 11.75 17.92 -24.25
CA ASP A 581 12.19 18.19 -25.62
C ASP A 581 11.56 17.21 -26.63
N VAL A 582 11.37 15.94 -26.24
CA VAL A 582 10.69 14.94 -27.06
C VAL A 582 9.24 15.35 -27.29
N VAL A 583 8.49 15.72 -26.24
CA VAL A 583 7.10 16.16 -26.39
C VAL A 583 7.00 17.42 -27.26
N ASP A 584 7.91 18.39 -27.08
CA ASP A 584 7.91 19.64 -27.84
C ASP A 584 8.18 19.44 -29.34
N LYS A 585 8.98 18.41 -29.72
CA LYS A 585 9.14 18.02 -31.14
C LYS A 585 7.84 17.59 -31.80
N PHE A 586 6.90 17.02 -31.05
CA PHE A 586 5.58 16.65 -31.56
C PHE A 586 4.61 17.85 -31.57
N ARG A 587 4.74 18.80 -30.64
CA ARG A 587 3.95 20.04 -30.61
C ARG A 587 4.33 21.00 -31.75
N ASN A 588 5.62 21.19 -32.00
CA ASN A 588 6.13 22.18 -32.94
C ASN A 588 6.00 21.77 -34.43
N THR A 589 5.73 20.52 -34.77
CA THR A 589 5.53 20.08 -36.18
C THR A 589 4.25 20.64 -36.81
N ASN A 590 3.34 21.22 -36.03
CA ASN A 590 2.15 21.88 -36.55
C ASN A 590 2.44 23.28 -37.17
N PHE A 591 3.62 23.88 -36.93
CA PHE A 591 3.98 25.21 -37.44
C PHE A 591 4.71 25.21 -38.78
N THR A 592 5.31 24.10 -39.21
CA THR A 592 6.17 24.07 -40.42
C THR A 592 5.47 23.64 -41.72
N ASN A 593 4.24 23.13 -41.66
CA ASN A 593 3.48 22.74 -42.85
C ASN A 593 2.46 23.79 -43.35
N GLY A 594 2.64 25.04 -42.96
CA GLY A 594 1.78 26.16 -43.29
C GLY A 594 2.07 26.80 -44.65
N ARG A 595 1.96 26.04 -45.75
CA ARG A 595 1.62 26.65 -47.07
C ARG A 595 0.23 26.19 -47.47
N ASN A 596 -0.74 27.18 -47.37
CA ASN A 596 -2.10 27.10 -47.85
C ASN A 596 -3.12 26.25 -47.08
N LYS A 597 -3.70 26.79 -46.00
CA LYS A 597 -5.11 26.50 -45.67
C LYS A 597 -5.84 27.78 -45.25
N LYS A 598 -6.96 28.03 -45.94
CA LYS A 598 -7.95 29.10 -45.70
C LYS A 598 -8.45 28.98 -44.23
N LYS A 599 -8.58 30.14 -43.59
CA LYS A 599 -9.15 30.34 -42.26
C LYS A 599 -10.57 29.79 -42.18
N ASP A 600 -10.75 28.67 -41.51
CA ASP A 600 -12.00 28.30 -40.86
C ASP A 600 -11.82 28.53 -39.35
N ASN A 601 -12.45 29.58 -38.85
CA ASN A 601 -12.22 30.16 -37.53
C ASN A 601 -12.91 29.44 -36.37
N ASN A 602 -13.42 28.21 -36.54
CA ASN A 602 -14.28 27.57 -35.52
C ASN A 602 -13.77 26.21 -34.98
N VAL A 603 -12.57 25.76 -35.35
CA VAL A 603 -12.03 24.47 -34.86
C VAL A 603 -10.76 24.66 -34.00
N GLN A 604 -10.26 25.89 -33.86
CA GLN A 604 -9.01 26.19 -33.16
C GLN A 604 -9.08 26.12 -31.62
N GLY A 605 -10.28 26.02 -31.02
CA GLY A 605 -10.44 26.06 -29.55
C GLY A 605 -10.20 24.72 -28.86
N VAL A 606 -10.46 23.59 -29.51
CA VAL A 606 -10.46 22.26 -28.86
C VAL A 606 -9.10 21.57 -29.03
N ALA A 607 -8.39 21.76 -30.14
CA ALA A 607 -7.09 21.17 -30.39
C ALA A 607 -5.97 21.76 -29.51
N ASN A 608 -6.09 23.01 -29.09
CA ASN A 608 -5.04 23.71 -28.29
C ASN A 608 -5.05 23.34 -26.80
N PHE A 609 -6.13 22.78 -26.23
CA PHE A 609 -6.17 22.37 -24.84
C PHE A 609 -5.52 21.00 -24.63
N ALA A 610 -5.76 20.02 -25.52
CA ALA A 610 -5.17 18.70 -25.44
C ALA A 610 -3.64 18.69 -25.67
N GLU A 611 -3.09 19.68 -26.38
CA GLU A 611 -1.65 19.79 -26.64
C GLU A 611 -0.85 20.35 -25.45
N LYS A 612 -1.46 21.13 -24.56
CA LYS A 612 -0.75 21.74 -23.41
C LYS A 612 -0.40 20.75 -22.31
N ASP A 613 -1.20 19.70 -22.14
CA ASP A 613 -1.07 18.75 -21.03
C ASP A 613 -0.50 17.38 -21.48
N ALA A 614 0.10 17.33 -22.68
CA ALA A 614 0.72 16.10 -23.19
C ALA A 614 2.00 15.77 -22.39
N ARG A 615 2.13 14.48 -22.01
CA ARG A 615 3.29 13.93 -21.30
C ARG A 615 3.83 12.70 -22.03
N LEU A 616 5.12 12.45 -21.86
CA LEU A 616 5.77 11.24 -22.35
C LEU A 616 5.68 10.14 -21.29
N TYR A 617 5.36 8.94 -21.71
CA TYR A 617 5.27 7.75 -20.91
C TYR A 617 6.30 6.72 -21.38
N GLU A 618 6.95 6.09 -20.41
CA GLU A 618 7.75 4.89 -20.56
C GLU A 618 6.85 3.68 -20.30
N VAL A 619 6.73 2.75 -21.25
CA VAL A 619 5.84 1.60 -21.16
C VAL A 619 6.57 0.31 -21.45
N GLY A 620 6.50 -0.67 -20.55
CA GLY A 620 7.08 -1.99 -20.76
C GLY A 620 8.59 -2.05 -20.51
N GLY A 621 9.23 -3.13 -21.00
CA GLY A 621 10.61 -3.44 -20.63
C GLY A 621 10.72 -3.86 -19.18
N ASN A 622 11.56 -3.20 -18.39
CA ASN A 622 11.78 -3.50 -16.97
C ASN A 622 10.86 -2.71 -16.01
N ILE A 623 9.84 -2.05 -16.54
CA ILE A 623 8.78 -1.35 -15.79
C ILE A 623 7.43 -1.62 -16.44
N GLY A 624 6.33 -1.50 -15.72
CA GLY A 624 5.00 -1.57 -16.33
C GLY A 624 4.67 -0.30 -17.09
N GLU A 625 4.49 0.81 -16.39
CA GLU A 625 4.25 2.12 -16.98
C GLU A 625 4.69 3.24 -16.03
N ARG A 626 5.37 4.25 -16.59
CA ARG A 626 5.77 5.45 -15.86
C ARG A 626 5.54 6.70 -16.69
N ARG A 627 4.83 7.67 -16.14
CA ARG A 627 4.76 9.05 -16.66
C ARG A 627 6.08 9.76 -16.35
N LEU A 628 6.68 10.39 -17.33
CA LEU A 628 8.00 11.00 -17.18
C LEU A 628 7.92 12.47 -16.76
N ASP A 629 8.79 12.83 -15.82
CA ASP A 629 9.12 14.20 -15.52
C ASP A 629 9.71 14.86 -16.79
N PRO A 630 9.27 16.07 -17.18
CA PRO A 630 9.83 16.78 -18.34
C PRO A 630 11.36 16.95 -18.30
N ALA A 631 11.98 16.98 -17.13
CA ALA A 631 13.43 17.07 -16.95
C ALA A 631 14.18 15.73 -17.10
N THR A 632 13.47 14.62 -17.26
CA THR A 632 14.08 13.28 -17.40
C THR A 632 15.03 13.22 -18.60
N ASN A 633 16.29 12.80 -18.37
CA ASN A 633 17.25 12.58 -19.44
C ASN A 633 16.91 11.29 -20.21
N MET A 634 16.58 11.44 -21.48
CA MET A 634 16.08 10.34 -22.30
C MET A 634 17.16 9.34 -22.70
N LEU A 635 18.41 9.77 -22.85
CA LEU A 635 19.51 8.86 -23.19
C LEU A 635 19.85 7.94 -22.00
N ALA A 636 19.93 8.52 -20.81
CA ALA A 636 20.15 7.74 -19.57
C ALA A 636 19.03 6.74 -19.33
N LEU A 637 17.77 7.16 -19.56
CA LEU A 637 16.62 6.29 -19.40
C LEU A 637 16.56 5.19 -20.45
N TYR A 638 16.89 5.48 -21.72
CA TYR A 638 16.98 4.49 -22.79
C TYR A 638 18.06 3.44 -22.50
N GLN A 639 19.23 3.86 -21.98
CA GLN A 639 20.27 2.92 -21.57
C GLN A 639 19.83 1.99 -20.44
N LEU A 640 19.00 2.50 -19.50
CA LEU A 640 18.45 1.73 -18.38
C LEU A 640 17.33 0.79 -18.83
N ASN A 641 16.49 1.18 -19.80
CA ASN A 641 15.37 0.40 -20.30
C ASN A 641 15.28 0.44 -21.84
N PRO A 642 16.18 -0.27 -22.53
CA PRO A 642 16.25 -0.25 -24.00
C PRO A 642 15.03 -0.90 -24.67
N ASN A 643 14.26 -1.71 -23.95
CA ASN A 643 13.09 -2.43 -24.46
C ASN A 643 11.76 -1.69 -24.16
N ALA A 644 11.81 -0.44 -23.70
CA ALA A 644 10.62 0.34 -23.43
C ALA A 644 9.98 0.87 -24.73
N GLU A 645 8.66 0.96 -24.73
CA GLU A 645 7.89 1.76 -25.68
C GLU A 645 7.71 3.19 -25.13
N TRP A 646 7.81 4.17 -26.02
CA TRP A 646 7.71 5.58 -25.68
C TRP A 646 6.41 6.14 -26.25
N VAL A 647 5.49 6.56 -25.37
CA VAL A 647 4.14 6.97 -25.77
C VAL A 647 3.81 8.36 -25.22
N ILE A 648 3.37 9.27 -26.09
CA ILE A 648 2.84 10.57 -25.66
C ILE A 648 1.33 10.46 -25.50
N ARG A 649 0.83 10.84 -24.31
CA ARG A 649 -0.61 10.90 -24.00
C ARG A 649 -0.97 12.26 -23.42
N SER A 650 -2.23 12.67 -23.52
CA SER A 650 -2.79 13.87 -22.89
C SER A 650 -3.47 13.51 -21.58
N GLU A 651 -3.24 14.27 -20.51
CA GLU A 651 -3.88 14.05 -19.20
C GLU A 651 -5.42 14.16 -19.21
N SER A 652 -6.01 14.72 -20.26
CA SER A 652 -7.46 14.86 -20.39
C SER A 652 -8.20 13.59 -20.87
N MET A 653 -7.49 12.48 -21.08
CA MET A 653 -8.05 11.23 -21.61
C MET A 653 -8.02 10.05 -20.62
N ASP A 654 -7.50 10.23 -19.37
CA ASP A 654 -7.48 9.20 -18.33
C ASP A 654 -8.65 9.30 -17.36
#